data_72ce2dda46f940191ecf67f385fe7096
#
_entry.id   72ce2dda46f940191ecf67f385fe7096
#
_cell.length_a   1.000
_cell.length_b   1.000
_cell.length_c   1.000
_cell.angle_alpha   90.00
_cell.angle_beta   90.00
_cell.angle_gamma   90.00
#
_symmetry.space_group_name_H-M   'P 1'
#
loop_
_entity.id
_entity.type
_entity.pdbx_description
1 polymer ?
#
loop_
_entity_poly.entity_id
_entity_poly.type
_entity_poly.pdbx_seq_one_letter_code
_entity_poly.pdbx_strand_id
1 'polypeptide(L)'
;MKYTREQEAVLSTLEGNLRILACAGSGKTEVISRRIAEVMENGVAPENIVCFTFTNKAADEMKSRIQKHVNELCPQVLTGPLFVGTIHSFCLQILREFNHKFDNFDVLTENSRIAFISHPDNYHRIGLDIEDDHPGKFKKISRFCESVDVFREELLQMDQVKALSKTKEEKLFPFRYKKYTDLLEDKRFIDFSGILFECYNMLKDPEKLSQIKKRYRYLVCDEYQDVNKIQELIIEKIWGNSGNISVVGDDDQAIYHWRGTKLTYLLDFPQRYKTAKSFPLLKNFRTSMQISSVANKVIEHNKRLTKPMYSERPDEDNCVLISEFENEEDEAKFIASKIREMIGKPITLPDGRCKRLAYEDFAVLFRSVKNSAGTVINELKKQGIPYRVRGGISDLFEFSEVDFVAKCFAYLSGLEYRNRSYSLNSLCEALQNVVSMKAIHDSFRGQIAALKNRLEASGKLDLQRTYHKILKMIGVQEGIYPDSVLMVLGQLSQLVKEFEDISYPLSFDDLRFFLGFVEGYAMDEYNSDSEITNEESNAVTISTIHRAKGLEFGFVFVPMVNKGILPTSNRKNSIMLPKESYDFNAYQGTVEDERRLFYVAVTRAIGFVSVSFVKTRNGKKSEASEFFKEFRKSFDETQHTPKRIKEPLEIERGFGKIVLSPSDVNYYLTCPYRFKLGTLLQFNPGIDPAIGYGKQIHSIIEYLFKTSNNLKPDRTHVAAIVDKNFFLRFAFGKAFGNLKNKAKQIIVDYAERHADDFSRYLFAEKEFYMTFDECDYKGIADLLLDIDGKRIEIVDFKTRTGSITDFELQMQSYAMGIESSYGFKVELASIHFLTTNERKKVSISPELADRTKKTIFKVARNIRSMNFPYSDDVLKCNKCDFKVFCPGRLVVARESRWQSK
;
A
#
# COMPACT_ATOMS: atom_id res chain seq x y z
N MET A 1 -4.76 -30.70 2.15
CA MET A 1 -5.84 -30.31 1.23
C MET A 1 -5.88 -31.29 0.06
N LYS A 2 -7.04 -31.67 -0.47
CA LYS A 2 -7.12 -32.52 -1.66
C LYS A 2 -7.30 -31.61 -2.88
N TYR A 3 -6.34 -31.61 -3.78
CA TYR A 3 -6.39 -30.83 -5.03
C TYR A 3 -7.36 -31.44 -6.02
N THR A 4 -7.93 -30.65 -6.93
CA THR A 4 -8.71 -31.13 -8.06
C THR A 4 -7.76 -31.67 -9.15
N ARG A 5 -8.31 -32.43 -10.09
CA ARG A 5 -7.51 -32.97 -11.22
C ARG A 5 -6.84 -31.85 -12.04
N GLU A 6 -7.55 -30.73 -12.22
CA GLU A 6 -7.04 -29.55 -12.94
C GLU A 6 -5.90 -28.88 -12.16
N GLN A 7 -6.04 -28.79 -10.83
CA GLN A 7 -4.99 -28.26 -9.96
C GLN A 7 -3.77 -29.19 -9.95
N GLU A 8 -3.97 -30.52 -9.84
CA GLU A 8 -2.88 -31.51 -9.91
C GLU A 8 -2.13 -31.45 -11.24
N ALA A 9 -2.85 -31.23 -12.36
CA ALA A 9 -2.22 -31.07 -13.67
C ALA A 9 -1.31 -29.83 -13.75
N VAL A 10 -1.67 -28.73 -13.10
CA VAL A 10 -0.81 -27.55 -12.98
C VAL A 10 0.41 -27.86 -12.12
N LEU A 11 0.23 -28.52 -10.98
CA LEU A 11 1.30 -28.83 -10.04
C LEU A 11 2.33 -29.81 -10.65
N SER A 12 1.86 -30.83 -11.37
CA SER A 12 2.74 -31.82 -12.02
C SER A 12 3.50 -31.27 -13.24
N THR A 13 3.12 -30.14 -13.80
CA THR A 13 3.81 -29.54 -14.95
C THR A 13 4.83 -28.51 -14.46
N LEU A 14 6.05 -28.96 -14.12
CA LEU A 14 7.08 -28.11 -13.50
C LEU A 14 7.78 -27.18 -14.48
N GLU A 15 7.96 -27.59 -15.73
CA GLU A 15 8.64 -26.82 -16.78
C GLU A 15 7.69 -26.46 -17.92
N GLY A 16 8.05 -25.42 -18.65
CA GLY A 16 7.32 -24.93 -19.81
C GLY A 16 6.52 -23.67 -19.52
N ASN A 17 6.01 -23.08 -20.60
CA ASN A 17 5.11 -21.93 -20.50
C ASN A 17 3.70 -22.40 -20.16
N LEU A 18 3.11 -21.85 -19.12
CA LEU A 18 1.78 -22.21 -18.65
C LEU A 18 0.84 -21.01 -18.62
N ARG A 19 -0.36 -21.20 -19.17
CA ARG A 19 -1.49 -20.29 -18.95
C ARG A 19 -2.50 -20.97 -18.05
N ILE A 20 -2.73 -20.45 -16.87
CA ILE A 20 -3.71 -20.92 -15.91
C ILE A 20 -4.92 -19.98 -15.95
N LEU A 21 -6.02 -20.48 -16.56
CA LEU A 21 -7.26 -19.74 -16.65
C LEU A 21 -8.12 -20.08 -15.43
N ALA A 22 -8.22 -19.16 -14.53
CA ALA A 22 -8.90 -19.36 -13.27
C ALA A 22 -10.25 -18.64 -13.24
N CYS A 23 -11.23 -19.17 -12.53
CA CYS A 23 -12.44 -18.43 -12.17
C CYS A 23 -12.31 -17.80 -10.76
N ALA A 24 -13.27 -16.95 -10.41
CA ALA A 24 -13.35 -16.39 -9.06
C ALA A 24 -13.40 -17.52 -8.02
N GLY A 25 -12.60 -17.41 -6.95
CA GLY A 25 -12.61 -18.40 -5.86
C GLY A 25 -12.07 -19.79 -6.20
N SER A 26 -11.32 -19.98 -7.31
CA SER A 26 -10.79 -21.28 -7.72
C SER A 26 -9.51 -21.72 -7.00
N GLY A 27 -9.03 -20.96 -6.03
CA GLY A 27 -7.80 -21.27 -5.30
C GLY A 27 -6.52 -20.93 -6.06
N LYS A 28 -6.55 -19.92 -6.96
CA LYS A 28 -5.39 -19.44 -7.73
C LYS A 28 -4.11 -19.34 -6.90
N THR A 29 -4.17 -18.53 -5.84
CA THR A 29 -3.02 -18.24 -4.98
C THR A 29 -2.47 -19.49 -4.30
N GLU A 30 -3.32 -20.42 -3.90
CA GLU A 30 -2.95 -21.69 -3.30
C GLU A 30 -2.16 -22.57 -4.29
N VAL A 31 -2.70 -22.72 -5.52
CA VAL A 31 -2.05 -23.51 -6.57
C VAL A 31 -0.70 -22.91 -6.97
N ILE A 32 -0.62 -21.60 -7.11
CA ILE A 32 0.64 -20.90 -7.45
C ILE A 32 1.68 -21.09 -6.34
N SER A 33 1.30 -20.87 -5.08
CA SER A 33 2.21 -21.00 -3.94
C SER A 33 2.76 -22.41 -3.81
N ARG A 34 1.89 -23.41 -3.97
CA ARG A 34 2.28 -24.83 -3.95
C ARG A 34 3.20 -25.17 -5.12
N ARG A 35 2.86 -24.73 -6.35
CA ARG A 35 3.69 -24.92 -7.54
C ARG A 35 5.11 -24.38 -7.38
N ILE A 36 5.25 -23.17 -6.82
CA ILE A 36 6.57 -22.58 -6.57
C ILE A 36 7.37 -23.48 -5.62
N ALA A 37 6.75 -24.00 -4.56
CA ALA A 37 7.41 -24.93 -3.64
C ALA A 37 7.82 -26.24 -4.33
N GLU A 38 6.98 -26.80 -5.22
CA GLU A 38 7.32 -28.01 -5.99
C GLU A 38 8.44 -27.79 -7.02
N VAL A 39 8.48 -26.62 -7.65
CA VAL A 39 9.60 -26.22 -8.52
C VAL A 39 10.91 -26.17 -7.73
N MET A 40 10.88 -25.64 -6.50
CA MET A 40 12.05 -25.64 -5.61
C MET A 40 12.45 -27.03 -5.13
N GLU A 41 11.48 -27.88 -4.77
CA GLU A 41 11.72 -29.29 -4.40
C GLU A 41 12.45 -30.04 -5.50
N ASN A 42 12.15 -29.70 -6.77
CA ASN A 42 12.80 -30.28 -7.95
C ASN A 42 14.14 -29.62 -8.31
N GLY A 43 14.75 -28.89 -7.40
CA GLY A 43 16.13 -28.39 -7.46
C GLY A 43 16.32 -27.04 -8.13
N VAL A 44 15.26 -26.28 -8.38
CA VAL A 44 15.40 -24.90 -8.85
C VAL A 44 15.71 -24.00 -7.67
N ALA A 45 16.84 -23.29 -7.76
CA ALA A 45 17.25 -22.37 -6.71
C ALA A 45 16.26 -21.19 -6.59
N PRO A 46 15.86 -20.79 -5.36
CA PRO A 46 14.90 -19.72 -5.11
C PRO A 46 15.23 -18.39 -5.78
N GLU A 47 16.51 -18.02 -5.86
CA GLU A 47 16.99 -16.82 -6.54
C GLU A 47 16.74 -16.79 -8.05
N ASN A 48 16.43 -17.96 -8.64
CA ASN A 48 16.08 -18.04 -10.06
C ASN A 48 14.59 -17.85 -10.34
N ILE A 49 13.77 -17.74 -9.30
CA ILE A 49 12.31 -17.64 -9.39
C ILE A 49 11.86 -16.22 -9.04
N VAL A 50 10.96 -15.67 -9.86
CA VAL A 50 10.28 -14.40 -9.63
C VAL A 50 8.79 -14.64 -9.61
N CYS A 51 8.10 -14.13 -8.58
CA CYS A 51 6.66 -14.17 -8.49
C CYS A 51 6.09 -12.74 -8.44
N PHE A 52 5.29 -12.38 -9.44
CA PHE A 52 4.59 -11.11 -9.48
C PHE A 52 3.19 -11.22 -8.94
N THR A 53 2.83 -10.24 -8.11
CA THR A 53 1.48 -10.02 -7.57
C THR A 53 1.04 -8.59 -7.85
N PHE A 54 -0.26 -8.30 -7.69
CA PHE A 54 -0.79 -6.97 -7.99
C PHE A 54 -0.54 -5.94 -6.87
N THR A 55 -0.51 -6.38 -5.59
CA THR A 55 -0.30 -5.50 -4.43
C THR A 55 0.78 -6.06 -3.50
N ASN A 56 1.37 -5.18 -2.67
CA ASN A 56 2.36 -5.60 -1.66
C ASN A 56 1.75 -6.54 -0.62
N LYS A 57 0.50 -6.31 -0.22
CA LYS A 57 -0.22 -7.21 0.69
C LYS A 57 -0.37 -8.60 0.10
N ALA A 58 -0.79 -8.72 -1.16
CA ALA A 58 -0.87 -10.02 -1.85
C ALA A 58 0.51 -10.69 -1.94
N ALA A 59 1.60 -9.92 -2.07
CA ALA A 59 2.96 -10.45 -2.05
C ALA A 59 3.34 -11.03 -0.68
N ASP A 60 3.02 -10.34 0.41
CA ASP A 60 3.29 -10.85 1.78
C ASP A 60 2.48 -12.12 2.08
N GLU A 61 1.20 -12.16 1.71
CA GLU A 61 0.37 -13.38 1.81
C GLU A 61 0.92 -14.53 0.96
N MET A 62 1.37 -14.25 -0.26
CA MET A 62 1.97 -15.23 -1.16
C MET A 62 3.27 -15.79 -0.56
N LYS A 63 4.14 -14.94 -0.01
CA LYS A 63 5.39 -15.35 0.68
C LYS A 63 5.08 -16.30 1.82
N SER A 64 4.11 -15.96 2.68
CA SER A 64 3.70 -16.78 3.82
C SER A 64 3.23 -18.17 3.37
N ARG A 65 2.39 -18.24 2.30
CA ARG A 65 1.89 -19.51 1.75
C ARG A 65 3.00 -20.35 1.12
N ILE A 66 3.90 -19.72 0.34
CA ILE A 66 5.05 -20.42 -0.26
C ILE A 66 5.93 -21.01 0.84
N GLN A 67 6.25 -20.24 1.89
CA GLN A 67 7.06 -20.72 3.00
C GLN A 67 6.42 -21.93 3.70
N LYS A 68 5.10 -21.90 3.90
CA LYS A 68 4.36 -23.03 4.46
C LYS A 68 4.52 -24.29 3.60
N HIS A 69 4.33 -24.18 2.29
CA HIS A 69 4.46 -25.33 1.39
C HIS A 69 5.90 -25.83 1.27
N VAL A 70 6.88 -24.93 1.28
CA VAL A 70 8.31 -25.29 1.30
C VAL A 70 8.64 -26.06 2.58
N ASN A 71 8.15 -25.62 3.74
CA ASN A 71 8.36 -26.32 5.01
C ASN A 71 7.73 -27.73 5.00
N GLU A 72 6.62 -27.94 4.27
CA GLU A 72 5.95 -29.22 4.12
C GLU A 72 6.68 -30.18 3.14
N LEU A 73 7.20 -29.67 2.03
CA LEU A 73 7.77 -30.48 0.94
C LEU A 73 9.29 -30.65 1.04
N CYS A 74 9.99 -29.55 1.26
CA CYS A 74 11.44 -29.48 1.18
C CYS A 74 12.00 -28.53 2.26
N PRO A 75 11.89 -28.87 3.55
CA PRO A 75 12.26 -27.97 4.66
C PRO A 75 13.74 -27.54 4.65
N GLN A 76 14.58 -28.22 3.86
CA GLN A 76 15.99 -27.88 3.64
C GLN A 76 16.16 -26.75 2.60
N VAL A 77 15.13 -26.41 1.82
CA VAL A 77 15.19 -25.32 0.86
C VAL A 77 14.84 -24.00 1.53
N LEU A 78 15.67 -22.99 1.31
CA LEU A 78 15.57 -21.68 1.95
C LEU A 78 14.96 -20.67 1.00
N THR A 79 13.90 -20.01 1.41
CA THR A 79 13.11 -19.12 0.54
C THR A 79 13.61 -17.68 0.51
N GLY A 80 14.61 -17.33 1.34
CA GLY A 80 15.12 -15.95 1.44
C GLY A 80 15.50 -15.29 0.11
N PRO A 81 16.15 -15.99 -0.84
CA PRO A 81 16.50 -15.42 -2.15
C PRO A 81 15.34 -15.27 -3.14
N LEU A 82 14.17 -15.83 -2.86
CA LEU A 82 13.00 -15.76 -3.73
C LEU A 82 12.44 -14.34 -3.83
N PHE A 83 12.27 -13.84 -5.05
CA PHE A 83 11.54 -12.58 -5.23
C PHE A 83 10.03 -12.81 -5.31
N VAL A 84 9.28 -12.20 -4.40
CA VAL A 84 7.81 -12.08 -4.48
C VAL A 84 7.43 -10.64 -4.26
N GLY A 85 6.79 -10.00 -5.23
CA GLY A 85 6.45 -8.57 -5.17
C GLY A 85 5.68 -8.09 -6.38
N THR A 86 5.50 -6.76 -6.48
CA THR A 86 4.88 -6.16 -7.68
C THR A 86 5.92 -6.02 -8.81
N ILE A 87 5.46 -5.91 -10.06
CA ILE A 87 6.34 -5.64 -11.22
C ILE A 87 7.13 -4.33 -10.99
N HIS A 88 6.49 -3.29 -10.41
CA HIS A 88 7.14 -2.03 -10.10
C HIS A 88 8.27 -2.19 -9.08
N SER A 89 8.04 -2.95 -8.01
CA SER A 89 9.07 -3.19 -6.99
C SER A 89 10.26 -3.97 -7.56
N PHE A 90 10.01 -4.95 -8.44
CA PHE A 90 11.06 -5.66 -9.17
C PHE A 90 11.86 -4.73 -10.08
N CYS A 91 11.17 -3.91 -10.90
CA CYS A 91 11.81 -2.96 -11.78
C CYS A 91 12.65 -1.93 -11.01
N LEU A 92 12.16 -1.44 -9.88
CA LEU A 92 12.92 -0.51 -9.04
C LEU A 92 14.16 -1.19 -8.42
N GLN A 93 14.02 -2.45 -7.99
CA GLN A 93 15.14 -3.23 -7.45
C GLN A 93 16.25 -3.39 -8.50
N ILE A 94 15.93 -3.87 -9.71
CA ILE A 94 16.94 -4.04 -10.76
C ILE A 94 17.49 -2.71 -11.28
N LEU A 95 16.67 -1.63 -11.30
CA LEU A 95 17.16 -0.30 -11.62
C LEU A 95 18.25 0.14 -10.63
N ARG A 96 18.02 0.00 -9.33
CA ARG A 96 19.01 0.34 -8.30
C ARG A 96 20.25 -0.54 -8.38
N GLU A 97 20.08 -1.84 -8.65
CA GLU A 97 21.21 -2.78 -8.78
C GLU A 97 22.11 -2.45 -9.97
N PHE A 98 21.54 -2.08 -11.12
CA PHE A 98 22.31 -1.85 -12.37
C PHE A 98 22.50 -0.37 -12.71
N ASN A 99 21.90 0.56 -11.99
CA ASN A 99 22.05 2.00 -12.19
C ASN A 99 21.89 2.76 -10.88
N HIS A 100 22.99 2.94 -10.17
CA HIS A 100 23.08 3.61 -8.88
C HIS A 100 22.57 5.07 -8.84
N LYS A 101 22.27 5.66 -10.00
CA LYS A 101 21.56 6.94 -10.07
C LYS A 101 20.26 6.90 -9.26
N PHE A 102 19.57 5.75 -9.25
CA PHE A 102 18.27 5.58 -8.62
C PHE A 102 18.30 5.21 -7.12
N ASP A 103 19.46 5.02 -6.51
CA ASP A 103 19.59 4.70 -5.09
C ASP A 103 19.00 5.79 -4.19
N ASN A 104 19.11 7.05 -4.62
CA ASN A 104 18.65 8.22 -3.88
C ASN A 104 17.37 8.85 -4.45
N PHE A 105 16.63 8.12 -5.29
CA PHE A 105 15.34 8.56 -5.82
C PHE A 105 14.20 8.05 -4.94
N ASP A 106 13.34 8.99 -4.50
CA ASP A 106 12.10 8.63 -3.83
C ASP A 106 10.97 8.47 -4.84
N VAL A 107 10.09 7.51 -4.56
CA VAL A 107 8.96 7.21 -5.45
C VAL A 107 7.79 8.14 -5.12
N LEU A 108 7.29 8.84 -6.12
CA LEU A 108 6.05 9.59 -6.00
C LEU A 108 4.85 8.67 -6.22
N THR A 109 3.98 8.60 -5.22
CA THR A 109 2.64 8.02 -5.37
C THR A 109 1.78 8.92 -6.26
N GLU A 110 0.59 8.47 -6.66
CA GLU A 110 -0.35 9.28 -7.44
C GLU A 110 -0.67 10.60 -6.74
N ASN A 111 -0.99 10.54 -5.43
CA ASN A 111 -1.30 11.72 -4.64
C ASN A 111 -0.11 12.67 -4.49
N SER A 112 1.04 12.13 -4.14
CA SER A 112 2.25 12.92 -3.95
C SER A 112 2.73 13.55 -5.26
N ARG A 113 2.51 12.89 -6.41
CA ARG A 113 2.77 13.43 -7.75
C ARG A 113 1.87 14.64 -8.07
N ILE A 114 0.57 14.53 -7.75
CA ILE A 114 -0.38 15.65 -7.92
C ILE A 114 0.02 16.82 -7.00
N ALA A 115 0.31 16.55 -5.73
CA ALA A 115 0.77 17.56 -4.78
C ALA A 115 2.05 18.24 -5.26
N PHE A 116 3.04 17.45 -5.74
CA PHE A 116 4.29 17.95 -6.29
C PHE A 116 4.10 18.90 -7.47
N ILE A 117 3.27 18.51 -8.45
CA ILE A 117 3.00 19.35 -9.61
C ILE A 117 2.15 20.57 -9.25
N SER A 118 1.26 20.47 -8.25
CA SER A 118 0.36 21.55 -7.86
C SER A 118 1.06 22.73 -7.20
N HIS A 119 2.30 22.55 -6.71
CA HIS A 119 3.10 23.67 -6.18
C HIS A 119 3.41 24.68 -7.31
N PRO A 120 3.22 26.00 -7.09
CA PRO A 120 3.35 27.01 -8.14
C PRO A 120 4.65 26.95 -8.92
N ASP A 121 5.78 26.86 -8.20
CA ASP A 121 7.10 26.78 -8.84
C ASP A 121 7.22 25.60 -9.81
N ASN A 122 6.55 24.48 -9.51
CA ASN A 122 6.64 23.28 -10.32
C ASN A 122 5.73 23.34 -11.54
N TYR A 123 4.45 23.69 -11.38
CA TYR A 123 3.57 23.73 -12.54
C TYR A 123 3.88 24.87 -13.52
N HIS A 124 4.40 26.01 -13.03
CA HIS A 124 4.92 27.06 -13.91
C HIS A 124 6.17 26.62 -14.68
N ARG A 125 7.12 25.93 -14.00
CA ARG A 125 8.29 25.34 -14.68
C ARG A 125 7.90 24.31 -15.74
N ILE A 126 6.83 23.54 -15.50
CA ILE A 126 6.29 22.56 -16.47
C ILE A 126 5.56 23.28 -17.63
N GLY A 127 5.09 24.51 -17.43
CA GLY A 127 4.34 25.28 -18.43
C GLY A 127 2.88 24.86 -18.54
N LEU A 128 2.26 24.50 -17.41
CA LEU A 128 0.84 24.14 -17.40
C LEU A 128 -0.10 25.36 -17.48
N ASP A 129 0.43 26.58 -17.34
CA ASP A 129 -0.24 27.88 -17.56
C ASP A 129 -1.67 27.91 -16.99
N ILE A 130 -1.78 27.87 -15.65
CA ILE A 130 -3.05 27.98 -14.96
C ILE A 130 -2.86 28.97 -13.82
N GLU A 131 -3.85 29.81 -13.56
CA GLU A 131 -3.90 30.64 -12.36
C GLU A 131 -4.02 29.76 -11.11
N ASP A 132 -3.40 30.22 -10.00
CA ASP A 132 -3.30 29.45 -8.77
C ASP A 132 -4.67 29.02 -8.23
N ASP A 133 -5.68 29.87 -8.33
CA ASP A 133 -7.02 29.68 -7.79
C ASP A 133 -8.02 29.14 -8.82
N HIS A 134 -7.55 28.67 -10.00
CA HIS A 134 -8.45 28.21 -11.06
C HIS A 134 -9.14 26.89 -10.67
N PRO A 135 -10.49 26.81 -10.69
CA PRO A 135 -11.25 25.62 -10.27
C PRO A 135 -10.90 24.33 -11.04
N GLY A 136 -10.32 24.46 -12.23
CA GLY A 136 -9.89 23.33 -13.08
C GLY A 136 -8.41 22.92 -12.92
N LYS A 137 -7.66 23.53 -12.01
CA LYS A 137 -6.21 23.29 -11.84
C LYS A 137 -5.88 21.81 -11.68
N PHE A 138 -6.45 21.16 -10.66
CA PHE A 138 -6.17 19.77 -10.36
C PHE A 138 -6.61 18.82 -11.47
N LYS A 139 -7.75 19.09 -12.11
CA LYS A 139 -8.21 18.32 -13.28
C LYS A 139 -7.21 18.41 -14.44
N LYS A 140 -6.62 19.58 -14.69
CA LYS A 140 -5.58 19.74 -15.74
C LYS A 140 -4.29 19.02 -15.35
N ILE A 141 -3.90 19.07 -14.08
CA ILE A 141 -2.74 18.34 -13.56
C ILE A 141 -2.95 16.83 -13.73
N SER A 142 -4.09 16.30 -13.28
CA SER A 142 -4.43 14.86 -13.43
C SER A 142 -4.38 14.43 -14.91
N ARG A 143 -4.96 15.21 -15.81
CA ARG A 143 -4.90 14.93 -17.25
C ARG A 143 -3.46 14.92 -17.79
N PHE A 144 -2.62 15.81 -17.31
CA PHE A 144 -1.20 15.82 -17.68
C PHE A 144 -0.49 14.56 -17.16
N CYS A 145 -0.72 14.17 -15.91
CA CYS A 145 -0.18 12.94 -15.33
C CYS A 145 -0.60 11.70 -16.13
N GLU A 146 -1.90 11.55 -16.41
CA GLU A 146 -2.43 10.48 -17.26
C GLU A 146 -1.77 10.45 -18.64
N SER A 147 -1.54 11.62 -19.23
CA SER A 147 -0.89 11.72 -20.55
C SER A 147 0.58 11.28 -20.51
N VAL A 148 1.30 11.60 -19.43
CA VAL A 148 2.67 11.13 -19.20
C VAL A 148 2.70 9.61 -19.05
N ASP A 149 1.73 9.04 -18.30
CA ASP A 149 1.65 7.60 -18.09
C ASP A 149 1.38 6.86 -19.40
N VAL A 150 0.40 7.30 -20.18
CA VAL A 150 0.12 6.73 -21.52
C VAL A 150 1.32 6.84 -22.44
N PHE A 151 2.01 7.99 -22.47
CA PHE A 151 3.20 8.19 -23.29
C PHE A 151 4.29 7.15 -22.98
N ARG A 152 4.53 6.88 -21.69
CA ARG A 152 5.56 5.94 -21.24
C ARG A 152 5.13 4.48 -21.38
N GLU A 153 3.91 4.17 -20.96
CA GLU A 153 3.38 2.79 -20.95
C GLU A 153 3.16 2.24 -22.35
N GLU A 154 2.75 3.11 -23.30
CA GLU A 154 2.63 2.77 -24.71
C GLU A 154 3.96 2.88 -25.48
N LEU A 155 5.05 3.34 -24.84
CA LEU A 155 6.37 3.56 -25.45
C LEU A 155 6.31 4.44 -26.69
N LEU A 156 5.54 5.54 -26.62
CA LEU A 156 5.37 6.45 -27.75
C LEU A 156 6.67 7.16 -28.12
N GLN A 157 6.82 7.43 -29.42
CA GLN A 157 7.97 8.18 -29.92
C GLN A 157 7.63 9.67 -29.96
N MET A 158 8.50 10.51 -29.38
CA MET A 158 8.24 11.96 -29.26
C MET A 158 8.02 12.64 -30.62
N ASP A 159 8.76 12.23 -31.65
CA ASP A 159 8.62 12.82 -32.99
C ASP A 159 7.31 12.43 -33.67
N GLN A 160 6.80 11.22 -33.41
CA GLN A 160 5.49 10.80 -33.86
C GLN A 160 4.38 11.61 -33.18
N VAL A 161 4.49 11.82 -31.85
CA VAL A 161 3.54 12.66 -31.12
C VAL A 161 3.53 14.08 -31.67
N LYS A 162 4.70 14.70 -31.91
CA LYS A 162 4.79 16.04 -32.52
C LYS A 162 4.13 16.10 -33.88
N ALA A 163 4.40 15.11 -34.76
CA ALA A 163 3.85 15.08 -36.13
C ALA A 163 2.33 14.96 -36.17
N LEU A 164 1.73 14.25 -35.22
CA LEU A 164 0.28 14.02 -35.15
C LEU A 164 -0.47 15.11 -34.36
N SER A 165 0.24 15.99 -33.63
CA SER A 165 -0.35 17.00 -32.73
C SER A 165 -1.15 18.08 -33.50
N LYS A 166 -2.43 18.20 -33.17
CA LYS A 166 -3.38 19.14 -33.77
C LYS A 166 -3.75 20.28 -32.82
N THR A 167 -4.07 19.96 -31.58
CA THR A 167 -4.52 20.94 -30.56
C THR A 167 -3.35 21.65 -29.90
N LYS A 168 -3.60 22.79 -29.24
CA LYS A 168 -2.60 23.54 -28.46
C LYS A 168 -2.00 22.65 -27.35
N GLU A 169 -2.83 21.90 -26.65
CA GLU A 169 -2.41 21.04 -25.54
C GLU A 169 -1.49 19.90 -26.03
N GLU A 170 -1.83 19.26 -27.15
CA GLU A 170 -1.00 18.22 -27.77
C GLU A 170 0.37 18.76 -28.21
N LYS A 171 0.38 19.96 -28.85
CA LYS A 171 1.62 20.63 -29.32
C LYS A 171 2.54 21.02 -28.16
N LEU A 172 1.98 21.35 -26.99
CA LEU A 172 2.74 21.71 -25.79
C LEU A 172 3.22 20.50 -25.00
N PHE A 173 2.63 19.32 -25.18
CA PHE A 173 2.96 18.12 -24.40
C PHE A 173 4.45 17.75 -24.45
N PRO A 174 5.15 17.75 -25.62
CA PRO A 174 6.58 17.42 -25.68
C PRO A 174 7.46 18.32 -24.81
N PHE A 175 7.17 19.61 -24.79
CA PHE A 175 7.88 20.58 -23.94
C PHE A 175 7.60 20.31 -22.46
N ARG A 176 6.33 20.16 -22.09
CA ARG A 176 5.91 19.90 -20.71
C ARG A 176 6.47 18.59 -20.17
N TYR A 177 6.44 17.53 -20.99
CA TYR A 177 7.03 16.24 -20.61
C TYR A 177 8.51 16.36 -20.30
N LYS A 178 9.29 17.03 -21.17
CA LYS A 178 10.71 17.26 -20.92
C LYS A 178 10.93 18.04 -19.63
N LYS A 179 10.22 19.14 -19.42
CA LYS A 179 10.33 19.95 -18.20
C LYS A 179 9.96 19.18 -16.95
N TYR A 180 8.94 18.32 -17.01
CA TYR A 180 8.54 17.45 -15.93
C TYR A 180 9.63 16.41 -15.59
N THR A 181 10.20 15.75 -16.60
CA THR A 181 11.27 14.77 -16.38
C THR A 181 12.52 15.41 -15.83
N ASP A 182 12.93 16.59 -16.36
CA ASP A 182 14.06 17.36 -15.84
C ASP A 182 13.83 17.75 -14.36
N LEU A 183 12.61 18.15 -14.00
CA LEU A 183 12.23 18.53 -12.64
C LEU A 183 12.26 17.33 -11.67
N LEU A 184 11.77 16.17 -12.09
CA LEU A 184 11.86 14.94 -11.31
C LEU A 184 13.32 14.56 -11.04
N GLU A 185 14.19 14.67 -12.05
CA GLU A 185 15.61 14.38 -11.92
C GLU A 185 16.31 15.37 -10.96
N ASP A 186 16.08 16.67 -11.10
CA ASP A 186 16.62 17.72 -10.22
C ASP A 186 16.25 17.45 -8.75
N LYS A 187 15.02 17.02 -8.52
CA LYS A 187 14.47 16.76 -7.18
C LYS A 187 14.69 15.32 -6.70
N ARG A 188 15.31 14.46 -7.50
CA ARG A 188 15.51 13.03 -7.25
C ARG A 188 14.22 12.29 -6.90
N PHE A 189 13.21 12.50 -7.73
CA PHE A 189 11.96 11.76 -7.69
C PHE A 189 11.80 10.87 -8.92
N ILE A 190 11.06 9.78 -8.75
CA ILE A 190 10.60 8.92 -9.84
C ILE A 190 9.14 8.54 -9.58
N ASP A 191 8.30 8.58 -10.61
CA ASP A 191 6.91 8.13 -10.53
C ASP A 191 6.76 6.68 -11.02
N PHE A 192 5.60 6.05 -10.80
CA PHE A 192 5.40 4.64 -11.12
C PHE A 192 5.63 4.33 -12.61
N SER A 193 5.08 5.12 -13.53
CA SER A 193 5.32 4.91 -14.97
C SER A 193 6.79 5.14 -15.35
N GLY A 194 7.47 6.03 -14.64
CA GLY A 194 8.91 6.28 -14.78
C GLY A 194 9.76 5.08 -14.41
N ILE A 195 9.41 4.36 -13.33
CA ILE A 195 10.10 3.13 -12.93
C ILE A 195 10.09 2.10 -14.08
N LEU A 196 8.92 1.85 -14.65
CA LEU A 196 8.78 0.90 -15.76
C LEU A 196 9.54 1.36 -17.02
N PHE A 197 9.42 2.65 -17.34
CA PHE A 197 10.03 3.23 -18.52
C PHE A 197 11.57 3.20 -18.45
N GLU A 198 12.15 3.58 -17.32
CA GLU A 198 13.60 3.53 -17.10
C GLU A 198 14.13 2.09 -17.04
N CYS A 199 13.37 1.17 -16.42
CA CYS A 199 13.70 -0.25 -16.44
C CYS A 199 13.70 -0.81 -17.86
N TYR A 200 12.66 -0.54 -18.67
CA TYR A 200 12.60 -0.98 -20.05
C TYR A 200 13.77 -0.42 -20.89
N ASN A 201 14.14 0.85 -20.67
CA ASN A 201 15.28 1.47 -21.36
C ASN A 201 16.61 0.82 -20.94
N MET A 202 16.81 0.53 -19.65
CA MET A 202 17.98 -0.17 -19.15
C MET A 202 18.11 -1.58 -19.77
N LEU A 203 16.99 -2.29 -19.95
CA LEU A 203 16.95 -3.61 -20.58
C LEU A 203 17.26 -3.59 -22.12
N LYS A 204 17.51 -2.44 -22.71
CA LYS A 204 18.07 -2.33 -24.08
C LYS A 204 19.57 -2.60 -24.11
N ASP A 205 20.27 -2.51 -22.98
CA ASP A 205 21.66 -2.87 -22.81
C ASP A 205 21.80 -4.41 -22.79
N PRO A 206 22.49 -5.02 -23.78
CA PRO A 206 22.57 -6.47 -23.90
C PRO A 206 23.32 -7.14 -22.75
N GLU A 207 24.32 -6.47 -22.17
CA GLU A 207 25.13 -7.02 -21.09
C GLU A 207 24.30 -7.12 -19.80
N LYS A 208 23.62 -6.05 -19.42
CA LYS A 208 22.72 -6.01 -18.26
C LYS A 208 21.59 -7.02 -18.42
N LEU A 209 20.95 -7.04 -19.59
CA LEU A 209 19.90 -8.00 -19.88
C LEU A 209 20.37 -9.44 -19.75
N SER A 210 21.60 -9.75 -20.23
CA SER A 210 22.18 -11.09 -20.11
C SER A 210 22.38 -11.51 -18.65
N GLN A 211 22.88 -10.59 -17.81
CA GLN A 211 23.06 -10.85 -16.37
C GLN A 211 21.71 -11.12 -15.68
N ILE A 212 20.68 -10.31 -15.97
CA ILE A 212 19.34 -10.46 -15.42
C ILE A 212 18.72 -11.80 -15.85
N LYS A 213 18.83 -12.19 -17.13
CA LYS A 213 18.32 -13.47 -17.64
C LYS A 213 19.01 -14.68 -17.02
N LYS A 214 20.32 -14.61 -16.76
CA LYS A 214 21.04 -15.72 -16.10
C LYS A 214 20.55 -15.96 -14.69
N ARG A 215 20.19 -14.91 -13.98
CA ARG A 215 19.70 -14.95 -12.59
C ARG A 215 18.25 -15.39 -12.54
N TYR A 216 17.35 -14.73 -13.26
CA TYR A 216 15.91 -14.93 -13.15
C TYR A 216 15.41 -15.79 -14.31
N ARG A 217 15.22 -17.09 -14.07
CA ARG A 217 14.88 -18.06 -15.12
C ARG A 217 13.40 -18.45 -15.11
N TYR A 218 12.74 -18.41 -13.96
CA TYR A 218 11.34 -18.78 -13.79
C TYR A 218 10.51 -17.55 -13.41
N LEU A 219 9.41 -17.35 -14.12
CA LEU A 219 8.42 -16.34 -13.80
C LEU A 219 7.08 -16.96 -13.46
N VAL A 220 6.49 -16.52 -12.36
CA VAL A 220 5.08 -16.72 -12.03
C VAL A 220 4.42 -15.36 -11.95
N CYS A 221 3.36 -15.11 -12.72
CA CYS A 221 2.67 -13.82 -12.74
C CYS A 221 1.19 -14.02 -12.42
N ASP A 222 0.75 -13.57 -11.24
CA ASP A 222 -0.65 -13.56 -10.84
C ASP A 222 -1.38 -12.34 -11.42
N GLU A 223 -2.70 -12.41 -11.54
CA GLU A 223 -3.57 -11.36 -12.09
C GLU A 223 -3.09 -10.83 -13.47
N TYR A 224 -2.61 -11.73 -14.34
CA TYR A 224 -1.99 -11.36 -15.62
C TYR A 224 -2.93 -10.63 -16.58
N GLN A 225 -4.25 -10.70 -16.39
CA GLN A 225 -5.25 -9.93 -17.16
C GLN A 225 -5.13 -8.41 -16.92
N ASP A 226 -4.44 -7.99 -15.87
CA ASP A 226 -4.25 -6.58 -15.52
C ASP A 226 -2.87 -6.02 -15.95
N VAL A 227 -2.13 -6.76 -16.77
CA VAL A 227 -0.83 -6.33 -17.31
C VAL A 227 -1.01 -5.34 -18.46
N ASN A 228 -0.25 -4.23 -18.44
CA ASN A 228 -0.21 -3.25 -19.53
C ASN A 228 0.96 -3.51 -20.51
N LYS A 229 1.06 -2.70 -21.58
CA LYS A 229 2.02 -2.95 -22.66
C LYS A 229 3.50 -2.94 -22.21
N ILE A 230 3.92 -1.95 -21.44
CA ILE A 230 5.32 -1.87 -21.02
C ILE A 230 5.70 -2.99 -20.06
N GLN A 231 4.79 -3.39 -19.18
CA GLN A 231 4.98 -4.51 -18.28
C GLN A 231 5.15 -5.81 -19.05
N GLU A 232 4.29 -6.05 -20.04
CA GLU A 232 4.41 -7.22 -20.92
C GLU A 232 5.72 -7.24 -21.69
N LEU A 233 6.15 -6.09 -22.22
CA LEU A 233 7.43 -6.02 -22.94
C LEU A 233 8.64 -6.24 -22.03
N ILE A 234 8.57 -5.85 -20.76
CA ILE A 234 9.61 -6.18 -19.76
C ILE A 234 9.62 -7.69 -19.51
N ILE A 235 8.45 -8.31 -19.32
CA ILE A 235 8.33 -9.75 -19.15
C ILE A 235 8.91 -10.50 -20.36
N GLU A 236 8.50 -10.11 -21.57
CA GLU A 236 8.97 -10.73 -22.82
C GLU A 236 10.50 -10.58 -22.98
N LYS A 237 11.06 -9.39 -22.71
CA LYS A 237 12.51 -9.19 -22.77
C LYS A 237 13.30 -10.09 -21.83
N ILE A 238 12.83 -10.28 -20.60
CA ILE A 238 13.57 -11.06 -19.60
C ILE A 238 13.31 -12.56 -19.78
N TRP A 239 12.07 -12.97 -19.90
CA TRP A 239 11.67 -14.39 -19.85
C TRP A 239 11.18 -14.98 -21.19
N GLY A 240 10.89 -14.16 -22.20
CA GLY A 240 10.28 -14.62 -23.44
C GLY A 240 10.89 -15.85 -24.09
N ASN A 241 12.19 -16.06 -23.91
CA ASN A 241 12.95 -17.22 -24.41
C ASN A 241 13.35 -18.22 -23.30
N SER A 242 12.92 -18.01 -22.06
CA SER A 242 13.30 -18.89 -20.95
C SER A 242 12.57 -20.24 -21.01
N GLY A 243 11.38 -20.25 -21.59
CA GLY A 243 10.49 -21.41 -21.60
C GLY A 243 9.80 -21.72 -20.27
N ASN A 244 9.88 -20.81 -19.27
CA ASN A 244 9.39 -21.05 -17.92
C ASN A 244 8.58 -19.83 -17.39
N ILE A 245 7.53 -19.46 -18.11
CA ILE A 245 6.58 -18.43 -17.73
C ILE A 245 5.26 -19.07 -17.34
N SER A 246 4.84 -18.91 -16.09
CA SER A 246 3.52 -19.32 -15.62
C SER A 246 2.66 -18.08 -15.37
N VAL A 247 1.64 -17.87 -16.18
CA VAL A 247 0.70 -16.77 -16.01
C VAL A 247 -0.64 -17.29 -15.49
N VAL A 248 -1.20 -16.55 -14.54
CA VAL A 248 -2.50 -16.87 -13.93
C VAL A 248 -3.41 -15.68 -14.05
N GLY A 249 -4.64 -15.90 -14.47
CA GLY A 249 -5.58 -14.81 -14.65
C GLY A 249 -7.01 -15.26 -14.84
N ASP A 250 -7.90 -14.29 -14.71
CA ASP A 250 -9.32 -14.42 -14.90
C ASP A 250 -9.82 -13.30 -15.85
N ASP A 251 -10.16 -13.65 -17.08
CA ASP A 251 -10.66 -12.68 -18.07
C ASP A 251 -11.97 -12.00 -17.64
N ASP A 252 -12.75 -12.66 -16.77
CA ASP A 252 -13.98 -12.10 -16.21
C ASP A 252 -13.73 -11.10 -15.06
N GLN A 253 -12.49 -11.02 -14.56
CA GLN A 253 -12.06 -10.08 -13.53
C GLN A 253 -11.12 -8.97 -14.05
N ALA A 254 -11.01 -8.78 -15.36
CA ALA A 254 -10.26 -7.68 -15.99
C ALA A 254 -11.04 -6.37 -15.86
N ILE A 255 -10.79 -5.59 -14.80
CA ILE A 255 -11.55 -4.36 -14.48
C ILE A 255 -10.71 -3.08 -14.52
N TYR A 256 -9.45 -3.16 -14.96
CA TYR A 256 -8.52 -2.02 -15.05
C TYR A 256 -8.22 -1.58 -16.48
N HIS A 257 -9.11 -1.89 -17.44
CA HIS A 257 -8.95 -1.53 -18.85
C HIS A 257 -8.62 -0.03 -19.04
N TRP A 258 -9.30 0.83 -18.29
CA TRP A 258 -9.07 2.28 -18.29
C TRP A 258 -7.63 2.71 -17.89
N ARG A 259 -6.82 1.82 -17.32
CA ARG A 259 -5.38 1.98 -17.05
C ARG A 259 -4.49 1.41 -18.17
N GLY A 260 -5.04 1.15 -19.37
CA GLY A 260 -4.27 0.61 -20.49
C GLY A 260 -3.90 -0.87 -20.37
N THR A 261 -4.52 -1.62 -19.45
CA THR A 261 -4.32 -3.08 -19.38
C THR A 261 -4.91 -3.76 -20.60
N LYS A 262 -4.25 -4.81 -21.09
CA LYS A 262 -4.67 -5.52 -22.30
C LYS A 262 -4.97 -6.98 -22.02
N LEU A 263 -6.25 -7.28 -21.88
CA LEU A 263 -6.74 -8.64 -21.69
C LEU A 263 -6.24 -9.59 -22.78
N THR A 264 -5.95 -9.11 -23.98
CA THR A 264 -5.40 -9.89 -25.11
C THR A 264 -4.08 -10.58 -24.75
N TYR A 265 -3.29 -10.05 -23.83
CA TYR A 265 -2.06 -10.72 -23.40
C TYR A 265 -2.33 -12.07 -22.72
N LEU A 266 -3.39 -12.17 -21.93
CA LEU A 266 -3.83 -13.43 -21.34
C LEU A 266 -4.50 -14.34 -22.38
N LEU A 267 -5.36 -13.76 -23.24
CA LEU A 267 -6.11 -14.54 -24.24
C LEU A 267 -5.19 -15.15 -25.29
N ASP A 268 -4.24 -14.36 -25.81
CA ASP A 268 -3.33 -14.73 -26.89
C ASP A 268 -2.00 -15.30 -26.38
N PHE A 269 -1.89 -15.61 -25.08
CA PHE A 269 -0.65 -16.12 -24.47
C PHE A 269 -0.10 -17.37 -25.17
N PRO A 270 -0.91 -18.39 -25.56
CA PRO A 270 -0.39 -19.58 -26.25
C PRO A 270 0.14 -19.29 -27.67
N GLN A 271 -0.37 -18.25 -28.34
CA GLN A 271 0.10 -17.82 -29.65
C GLN A 271 1.42 -17.06 -29.56
N ARG A 272 1.60 -16.29 -28.48
CA ARG A 272 2.80 -15.46 -28.24
C ARG A 272 3.96 -16.29 -27.68
N TYR A 273 3.67 -17.23 -26.79
CA TYR A 273 4.65 -18.12 -26.17
C TYR A 273 4.45 -19.54 -26.69
N LYS A 274 5.25 -19.91 -27.70
CA LYS A 274 5.18 -21.23 -28.34
C LYS A 274 5.28 -22.34 -27.29
N THR A 275 4.58 -23.45 -27.51
CA THR A 275 4.50 -24.62 -26.60
C THR A 275 3.78 -24.36 -25.27
N ALA A 276 3.13 -23.21 -25.09
CA ALA A 276 2.39 -22.92 -23.86
C ALA A 276 1.20 -23.87 -23.67
N LYS A 277 1.12 -24.49 -22.49
CA LYS A 277 -0.01 -25.32 -22.07
C LYS A 277 -1.04 -24.46 -21.35
N SER A 278 -2.33 -24.78 -21.55
CA SER A 278 -3.43 -24.04 -20.89
C SER A 278 -4.18 -24.96 -19.94
N PHE A 279 -4.36 -24.50 -18.71
CA PHE A 279 -5.04 -25.24 -17.65
C PHE A 279 -6.21 -24.42 -17.11
N PRO A 280 -7.47 -24.90 -17.22
CA PRO A 280 -8.61 -24.23 -16.63
C PRO A 280 -8.78 -24.63 -15.15
N LEU A 281 -9.02 -23.66 -14.26
CA LEU A 281 -9.43 -23.89 -12.88
C LEU A 281 -10.88 -23.42 -12.72
N LEU A 282 -11.82 -24.32 -12.87
CA LEU A 282 -13.25 -24.01 -13.02
C LEU A 282 -14.05 -24.11 -11.72
N LYS A 283 -13.57 -24.90 -10.75
CA LYS A 283 -14.26 -25.11 -9.48
C LYS A 283 -14.07 -23.91 -8.56
N ASN A 284 -15.19 -23.27 -8.20
CA ASN A 284 -15.22 -22.18 -7.24
C ASN A 284 -15.43 -22.75 -5.83
N PHE A 285 -14.48 -22.47 -4.94
CA PHE A 285 -14.54 -22.86 -3.53
C PHE A 285 -15.12 -21.76 -2.62
N ARG A 286 -15.30 -20.53 -3.12
CA ARG A 286 -15.73 -19.37 -2.34
C ARG A 286 -17.25 -19.24 -2.22
N THR A 287 -17.93 -19.08 -3.35
CA THR A 287 -19.37 -18.76 -3.38
C THR A 287 -20.24 -20.00 -3.37
N SER A 288 -21.49 -19.90 -2.93
CA SER A 288 -22.48 -20.97 -3.04
C SER A 288 -22.87 -21.27 -4.50
N MET A 289 -23.56 -22.39 -4.72
CA MET A 289 -23.96 -22.84 -6.06
C MET A 289 -24.84 -21.82 -6.77
N GLN A 290 -25.85 -21.28 -6.08
CA GLN A 290 -26.78 -20.31 -6.68
C GLN A 290 -26.08 -19.00 -7.05
N ILE A 291 -25.24 -18.43 -6.16
CA ILE A 291 -24.48 -17.22 -6.45
C ILE A 291 -23.56 -17.44 -7.66
N SER A 292 -22.84 -18.56 -7.69
CA SER A 292 -21.97 -18.91 -8.82
C SER A 292 -22.73 -19.05 -10.14
N SER A 293 -23.90 -19.69 -10.11
CA SER A 293 -24.73 -19.90 -11.30
C SER A 293 -25.28 -18.57 -11.86
N VAL A 294 -25.81 -17.72 -10.98
CA VAL A 294 -26.32 -16.40 -11.39
C VAL A 294 -25.19 -15.52 -11.94
N ALA A 295 -24.03 -15.50 -11.27
CA ALA A 295 -22.88 -14.73 -11.74
C ALA A 295 -22.40 -15.19 -13.13
N ASN A 296 -22.34 -16.51 -13.38
CA ASN A 296 -21.98 -17.05 -14.69
C ASN A 296 -22.93 -16.59 -15.79
N LYS A 297 -24.24 -16.72 -15.58
CA LYS A 297 -25.25 -16.31 -16.58
C LYS A 297 -25.15 -14.83 -16.92
N VAL A 298 -24.87 -13.96 -15.95
CA VAL A 298 -24.68 -12.53 -16.21
C VAL A 298 -23.43 -12.29 -17.06
N ILE A 299 -22.30 -12.92 -16.72
CA ILE A 299 -21.05 -12.64 -17.44
C ILE A 299 -21.01 -13.27 -18.85
N GLU A 300 -21.86 -14.27 -19.15
CA GLU A 300 -22.00 -14.87 -20.48
C GLU A 300 -22.45 -13.88 -21.56
N HIS A 301 -23.00 -12.73 -21.19
CA HIS A 301 -23.30 -11.65 -22.15
C HIS A 301 -22.05 -10.95 -22.71
N ASN A 302 -20.87 -11.17 -22.12
CA ASN A 302 -19.61 -10.64 -22.62
C ASN A 302 -18.92 -11.60 -23.59
N LYS A 303 -18.07 -11.06 -24.47
CA LYS A 303 -17.09 -11.86 -25.19
C LYS A 303 -16.02 -12.34 -24.22
N ARG A 304 -15.93 -13.67 -24.01
CA ARG A 304 -15.05 -14.28 -23.03
C ARG A 304 -14.59 -15.68 -23.46
N LEU A 305 -13.55 -16.19 -22.78
CA LEU A 305 -13.22 -17.61 -22.93
C LEU A 305 -14.32 -18.48 -22.31
N THR A 306 -14.64 -19.59 -22.97
CA THR A 306 -15.62 -20.55 -22.44
C THR A 306 -15.04 -21.24 -21.23
N LYS A 307 -15.47 -20.85 -20.05
CA LYS A 307 -15.07 -21.43 -18.77
C LYS A 307 -16.25 -21.41 -17.79
N PRO A 308 -17.12 -22.42 -17.81
CA PRO A 308 -18.25 -22.48 -16.90
C PRO A 308 -17.73 -22.68 -15.46
N MET A 309 -17.78 -21.62 -14.67
CA MET A 309 -17.51 -21.70 -13.24
C MET A 309 -18.60 -22.56 -12.59
N TYR A 310 -18.23 -23.49 -11.72
CA TYR A 310 -19.20 -24.25 -10.93
C TYR A 310 -18.77 -24.28 -9.45
N SER A 311 -19.75 -24.37 -8.57
CA SER A 311 -19.51 -24.55 -7.14
C SER A 311 -20.27 -25.78 -6.64
N GLU A 312 -19.71 -26.50 -5.70
CA GLU A 312 -20.37 -27.59 -4.97
C GLU A 312 -20.75 -27.15 -3.55
N ARG A 313 -20.54 -25.87 -3.23
CA ARG A 313 -20.90 -25.36 -1.91
C ARG A 313 -22.41 -25.21 -1.81
N PRO A 314 -23.01 -25.73 -0.71
CA PRO A 314 -24.45 -25.61 -0.50
C PRO A 314 -24.87 -24.14 -0.46
N ASP A 315 -26.11 -23.90 -0.86
CA ASP A 315 -26.74 -22.60 -0.75
C ASP A 315 -27.22 -22.36 0.68
N GLU A 316 -27.03 -21.15 1.18
CA GLU A 316 -27.70 -20.67 2.39
C GLU A 316 -29.15 -20.28 2.05
N ASP A 317 -30.05 -20.33 3.04
CA ASP A 317 -31.45 -19.92 2.83
C ASP A 317 -31.51 -18.44 2.41
N ASN A 318 -32.16 -18.17 1.26
CA ASN A 318 -32.23 -16.83 0.68
C ASN A 318 -30.85 -16.20 0.43
N CYS A 319 -29.91 -16.97 -0.10
CA CYS A 319 -28.56 -16.50 -0.36
C CYS A 319 -28.44 -15.42 -1.45
N VAL A 320 -29.46 -15.27 -2.30
CA VAL A 320 -29.56 -14.20 -3.32
C VAL A 320 -30.82 -13.40 -3.07
N LEU A 321 -30.66 -12.08 -2.86
CA LEU A 321 -31.76 -11.14 -2.65
C LEU A 321 -31.78 -10.12 -3.79
N ILE A 322 -32.98 -9.91 -4.35
CA ILE A 322 -33.23 -8.93 -5.43
C ILE A 322 -34.34 -8.00 -4.96
N SER A 323 -34.04 -6.71 -4.87
CA SER A 323 -34.97 -5.73 -4.29
C SER A 323 -35.10 -4.46 -5.14
N GLU A 324 -36.31 -3.89 -5.12
CA GLU A 324 -36.62 -2.60 -5.74
C GLU A 324 -37.12 -1.65 -4.67
N PHE A 325 -36.56 -0.43 -4.62
CA PHE A 325 -36.94 0.56 -3.64
C PHE A 325 -37.50 1.83 -4.30
N GLU A 326 -38.34 2.55 -3.62
CA GLU A 326 -38.89 3.80 -4.13
C GLU A 326 -37.83 4.89 -4.20
N ASN A 327 -36.94 4.95 -3.23
CA ASN A 327 -35.89 5.96 -3.10
C ASN A 327 -34.62 5.42 -2.40
N GLU A 328 -33.60 6.25 -2.30
CA GLU A 328 -32.30 5.94 -1.71
C GLU A 328 -32.38 5.70 -0.20
N GLU A 329 -33.31 6.38 0.47
CA GLU A 329 -33.52 6.26 1.92
C GLU A 329 -34.13 4.90 2.27
N ASP A 330 -35.05 4.39 1.50
CA ASP A 330 -35.68 3.08 1.72
C ASP A 330 -34.67 1.94 1.45
N GLU A 331 -33.80 2.08 0.41
CA GLU A 331 -32.70 1.16 0.15
C GLU A 331 -31.72 1.14 1.33
N ALA A 332 -31.34 2.32 1.86
CA ALA A 332 -30.42 2.43 3.00
C ALA A 332 -31.00 1.82 4.28
N LYS A 333 -32.29 2.06 4.58
CA LYS A 333 -32.98 1.44 5.70
C LYS A 333 -33.03 -0.08 5.60
N PHE A 334 -33.30 -0.60 4.40
CA PHE A 334 -33.27 -2.04 4.14
C PHE A 334 -31.89 -2.63 4.43
N ILE A 335 -30.80 -2.01 3.91
CA ILE A 335 -29.42 -2.48 4.14
C ILE A 335 -29.13 -2.53 5.63
N ALA A 336 -29.39 -1.44 6.37
CA ALA A 336 -29.12 -1.38 7.80
C ALA A 336 -29.95 -2.40 8.60
N SER A 337 -31.23 -2.56 8.27
CA SER A 337 -32.11 -3.53 8.91
C SER A 337 -31.68 -4.96 8.62
N LYS A 338 -31.23 -5.25 7.38
CA LYS A 338 -30.78 -6.58 6.97
C LYS A 338 -29.45 -6.95 7.66
N ILE A 339 -28.53 -6.02 7.83
CA ILE A 339 -27.31 -6.23 8.62
C ILE A 339 -27.67 -6.64 10.04
N ARG A 340 -28.59 -5.92 10.71
CA ARG A 340 -29.04 -6.25 12.06
C ARG A 340 -29.74 -7.61 12.16
N GLU A 341 -30.53 -7.96 11.15
CA GLU A 341 -31.21 -9.26 11.08
C GLU A 341 -30.21 -10.41 10.94
N MET A 342 -29.12 -10.20 10.19
CA MET A 342 -28.17 -11.25 9.83
C MET A 342 -27.00 -11.39 10.80
N ILE A 343 -26.73 -10.37 11.60
CA ILE A 343 -25.69 -10.42 12.65
C ILE A 343 -25.90 -11.63 13.55
N GLY A 344 -24.88 -12.39 13.84
CA GLY A 344 -24.92 -13.59 14.68
C GLY A 344 -25.49 -14.86 14.02
N LYS A 345 -26.05 -14.76 12.81
CA LYS A 345 -26.48 -15.96 12.05
C LYS A 345 -25.27 -16.76 11.58
N PRO A 346 -25.40 -18.09 11.51
CA PRO A 346 -24.32 -18.95 11.04
C PRO A 346 -24.09 -18.80 9.52
N ILE A 347 -22.84 -18.91 9.11
CA ILE A 347 -22.42 -19.00 7.70
C ILE A 347 -21.36 -20.08 7.55
N THR A 348 -21.42 -20.85 6.48
CA THR A 348 -20.38 -21.83 6.13
C THR A 348 -19.25 -21.15 5.37
N LEU A 349 -18.01 -21.31 5.83
CA LEU A 349 -16.81 -20.77 5.18
C LEU A 349 -16.33 -21.68 4.03
N PRO A 350 -15.43 -21.17 3.14
CA PRO A 350 -14.84 -21.96 2.04
C PRO A 350 -14.13 -23.24 2.48
N ASP A 351 -13.57 -23.28 3.68
CA ASP A 351 -12.88 -24.44 4.26
C ASP A 351 -13.82 -25.43 4.97
N GLY A 352 -15.13 -25.19 4.89
CA GLY A 352 -16.17 -26.04 5.51
C GLY A 352 -16.43 -25.77 6.99
N ARG A 353 -15.70 -24.84 7.61
CA ARG A 353 -15.97 -24.38 8.98
C ARG A 353 -17.22 -23.50 8.99
N CYS A 354 -17.93 -23.49 10.11
CA CYS A 354 -19.08 -22.62 10.29
C CYS A 354 -18.74 -21.50 11.31
N LYS A 355 -19.06 -20.25 10.99
CA LYS A 355 -18.91 -19.11 11.93
C LYS A 355 -20.20 -18.30 12.03
N ARG A 356 -20.30 -17.45 13.04
CA ARG A 356 -21.39 -16.46 13.15
C ARG A 356 -20.98 -15.17 12.45
N LEU A 357 -21.88 -14.58 11.65
CA LEU A 357 -21.67 -13.30 10.98
C LEU A 357 -21.42 -12.19 12.01
N ALA A 358 -20.32 -11.46 11.83
CA ALA A 358 -19.96 -10.25 12.54
C ALA A 358 -20.03 -9.04 11.59
N TYR A 359 -19.95 -7.79 12.07
CA TYR A 359 -20.03 -6.62 11.19
C TYR A 359 -18.94 -6.60 10.11
N GLU A 360 -17.78 -7.13 10.37
CA GLU A 360 -16.66 -7.27 9.41
C GLU A 360 -16.98 -8.17 8.22
N ASP A 361 -17.98 -9.05 8.35
CA ASP A 361 -18.42 -9.96 7.28
C ASP A 361 -19.35 -9.31 6.26
N PHE A 362 -19.75 -8.06 6.48
CA PHE A 362 -20.64 -7.34 5.58
C PHE A 362 -19.88 -6.32 4.75
N ALA A 363 -20.21 -6.26 3.46
CA ALA A 363 -19.74 -5.23 2.56
C ALA A 363 -20.88 -4.57 1.78
N VAL A 364 -20.83 -3.25 1.63
CA VAL A 364 -21.69 -2.49 0.72
C VAL A 364 -20.81 -1.92 -0.39
N LEU A 365 -20.99 -2.43 -1.61
CA LEU A 365 -20.10 -2.19 -2.74
C LEU A 365 -20.76 -1.28 -3.77
N PHE A 366 -20.16 -0.11 -3.99
CA PHE A 366 -20.63 0.90 -4.92
C PHE A 366 -19.72 1.01 -6.14
N ARG A 367 -20.25 1.49 -7.25
CA ARG A 367 -19.43 1.94 -8.39
C ARG A 367 -18.62 3.19 -8.01
N SER A 368 -19.21 4.09 -7.23
CA SER A 368 -18.57 5.29 -6.68
C SER A 368 -19.10 5.54 -5.28
N VAL A 369 -18.26 5.50 -4.29
CA VAL A 369 -18.62 5.79 -2.89
C VAL A 369 -19.02 7.25 -2.75
N LYS A 370 -18.22 8.18 -3.28
CA LYS A 370 -18.49 9.63 -3.26
C LYS A 370 -19.90 10.00 -3.71
N ASN A 371 -20.37 9.37 -4.79
CA ASN A 371 -21.63 9.77 -5.43
C ASN A 371 -22.85 8.98 -4.94
N SER A 372 -22.66 7.90 -4.18
CA SER A 372 -23.75 6.95 -3.93
C SER A 372 -23.83 6.42 -2.49
N ALA A 373 -22.80 6.56 -1.66
CA ALA A 373 -22.80 5.94 -0.33
C ALA A 373 -23.38 6.81 0.79
N GLY A 374 -23.54 8.12 0.59
CA GLY A 374 -23.90 9.07 1.65
C GLY A 374 -25.16 8.71 2.42
N THR A 375 -26.24 8.29 1.73
CA THR A 375 -27.51 7.90 2.35
C THR A 375 -27.36 6.65 3.22
N VAL A 376 -26.60 5.65 2.74
CA VAL A 376 -26.32 4.43 3.51
C VAL A 376 -25.46 4.75 4.73
N ILE A 377 -24.41 5.55 4.59
CA ILE A 377 -23.55 5.99 5.70
C ILE A 377 -24.37 6.68 6.78
N ASN A 378 -25.24 7.62 6.39
CA ASN A 378 -26.11 8.33 7.34
C ASN A 378 -27.06 7.39 8.08
N GLU A 379 -27.62 6.40 7.39
CA GLU A 379 -28.53 5.45 8.03
C GLU A 379 -27.79 4.50 8.99
N LEU A 380 -26.58 4.02 8.63
CA LEU A 380 -25.74 3.23 9.54
C LEU A 380 -25.36 4.03 10.79
N LYS A 381 -24.97 5.31 10.64
CA LYS A 381 -24.71 6.23 11.77
C LYS A 381 -25.94 6.36 12.68
N LYS A 382 -27.10 6.62 12.08
CA LYS A 382 -28.36 6.78 12.81
C LYS A 382 -28.72 5.54 13.61
N GLN A 383 -28.43 4.36 13.07
CA GLN A 383 -28.75 3.10 13.74
C GLN A 383 -27.61 2.59 14.64
N GLY A 384 -26.48 3.31 14.77
CA GLY A 384 -25.34 2.91 15.60
C GLY A 384 -24.62 1.65 15.09
N ILE A 385 -24.68 1.36 13.78
CA ILE A 385 -23.98 0.24 13.17
C ILE A 385 -22.53 0.68 12.85
N PRO A 386 -21.50 -0.01 13.36
CA PRO A 386 -20.12 0.34 13.06
C PRO A 386 -19.83 0.09 11.58
N TYR A 387 -19.21 1.05 10.91
CA TYR A 387 -18.82 0.95 9.51
C TYR A 387 -17.44 1.54 9.29
N ARG A 388 -16.80 1.13 8.19
CA ARG A 388 -15.56 1.71 7.67
C ARG A 388 -15.69 1.95 6.19
N VAL A 389 -15.18 3.09 5.71
CA VAL A 389 -15.12 3.41 4.28
C VAL A 389 -13.72 3.09 3.77
N ARG A 390 -13.63 2.22 2.76
CA ARG A 390 -12.37 1.95 2.07
C ARG A 390 -12.30 2.81 0.82
N GLY A 391 -11.31 3.70 0.80
CA GLY A 391 -10.88 4.28 -0.45
C GLY A 391 -11.33 5.66 -0.83
N GLY A 392 -11.31 6.54 0.08
CA GLY A 392 -11.37 7.97 -0.16
C GLY A 392 -11.29 8.69 1.16
N ILE A 393 -10.45 9.71 1.22
CA ILE A 393 -10.46 10.66 2.33
C ILE A 393 -11.65 11.64 2.17
N SER A 394 -12.50 11.48 1.15
CA SER A 394 -13.68 12.34 0.96
C SER A 394 -14.51 12.51 2.23
N ASP A 395 -14.53 11.45 3.08
CA ASP A 395 -15.22 11.52 4.38
C ASP A 395 -14.33 12.05 5.52
N LEU A 396 -13.02 12.15 5.33
CA LEU A 396 -12.08 12.65 6.36
C LEU A 396 -12.47 14.05 6.83
N PHE A 397 -12.79 14.93 5.90
CA PHE A 397 -13.16 16.31 6.16
C PHE A 397 -14.65 16.51 6.58
N GLU A 398 -15.42 15.42 6.66
CA GLU A 398 -16.75 15.41 7.28
C GLU A 398 -16.69 15.17 8.80
N PHE A 399 -15.54 14.73 9.33
CA PHE A 399 -15.32 14.65 10.76
C PHE A 399 -15.12 16.07 11.33
N SER A 400 -15.87 16.43 12.36
CA SER A 400 -15.86 17.77 12.97
C SER A 400 -14.46 18.21 13.41
N GLU A 401 -13.65 17.29 13.90
CA GLU A 401 -12.30 17.51 14.38
C GLU A 401 -11.33 17.81 13.22
N VAL A 402 -11.44 17.07 12.13
CA VAL A 402 -10.62 17.27 10.93
C VAL A 402 -10.99 18.56 10.22
N ASP A 403 -12.28 18.82 10.04
CA ASP A 403 -12.81 20.05 9.47
C ASP A 403 -12.39 21.26 10.31
N PHE A 404 -12.39 21.12 11.64
CA PHE A 404 -11.92 22.18 12.53
C PHE A 404 -10.42 22.45 12.40
N VAL A 405 -9.60 21.40 12.24
CA VAL A 405 -8.16 21.58 11.97
C VAL A 405 -7.94 22.33 10.66
N ALA A 406 -8.70 22.02 9.60
CA ALA A 406 -8.63 22.74 8.33
C ALA A 406 -9.03 24.23 8.50
N LYS A 407 -10.06 24.53 9.32
CA LYS A 407 -10.42 25.90 9.70
C LYS A 407 -9.31 26.62 10.47
N CYS A 408 -8.57 25.89 11.33
CA CYS A 408 -7.38 26.45 11.99
C CYS A 408 -6.30 26.84 10.97
N PHE A 409 -6.02 25.99 9.99
CA PHE A 409 -5.08 26.33 8.91
C PHE A 409 -5.57 27.49 8.06
N ALA A 410 -6.86 27.58 7.76
CA ALA A 410 -7.46 28.72 7.05
C ALA A 410 -7.29 30.03 7.84
N TYR A 411 -7.56 30.04 9.14
CA TYR A 411 -7.32 31.19 10.01
C TYR A 411 -5.83 31.60 10.05
N LEU A 412 -4.92 30.64 10.16
CA LEU A 412 -3.48 30.91 10.17
C LEU A 412 -3.01 31.54 8.86
N SER A 413 -3.44 31.01 7.71
CA SER A 413 -3.08 31.52 6.38
C SER A 413 -3.83 32.81 5.99
N GLY A 414 -4.94 33.10 6.64
CA GLY A 414 -5.83 34.20 6.26
C GLY A 414 -6.67 33.97 5.02
N LEU A 415 -6.79 32.69 4.57
CA LEU A 415 -7.54 32.27 3.38
C LEU A 415 -8.94 31.77 3.72
N GLU A 416 -9.78 31.67 2.69
CA GLU A 416 -11.06 31.01 2.77
C GLU A 416 -10.88 29.49 2.80
N TYR A 417 -11.81 28.82 3.47
CA TYR A 417 -11.98 27.39 3.43
C TYR A 417 -13.48 27.09 3.31
N ARG A 418 -13.86 26.27 2.34
CA ARG A 418 -15.27 26.03 1.95
C ARG A 418 -16.03 27.36 1.70
N ASN A 419 -15.40 28.28 0.96
CA ASN A 419 -15.92 29.61 0.63
C ASN A 419 -16.26 30.48 1.86
N ARG A 420 -15.54 30.31 2.98
CA ARG A 420 -15.71 31.10 4.21
C ARG A 420 -14.37 31.52 4.78
N SER A 421 -14.27 32.80 5.14
CA SER A 421 -13.15 33.32 5.92
C SER A 421 -13.38 33.08 7.41
N TYR A 422 -12.32 32.75 8.13
CA TYR A 422 -12.38 32.47 9.57
C TYR A 422 -11.66 33.54 10.37
N SER A 423 -12.42 34.30 11.19
CA SER A 423 -11.89 35.18 12.21
C SER A 423 -11.57 34.37 13.48
N LEU A 424 -10.82 34.99 14.41
CA LEU A 424 -10.55 34.39 15.72
C LEU A 424 -11.83 34.07 16.50
N ASN A 425 -12.86 34.92 16.38
CA ASN A 425 -14.16 34.73 17.05
C ASN A 425 -14.90 33.57 16.44
N SER A 426 -15.06 33.52 15.11
CA SER A 426 -15.75 32.41 14.41
C SER A 426 -15.06 31.08 14.62
N LEU A 427 -13.72 31.08 14.75
CA LEU A 427 -12.96 29.88 15.06
C LEU A 427 -13.22 29.38 16.49
N CYS A 428 -13.28 30.30 17.47
CA CYS A 428 -13.63 29.95 18.86
C CYS A 428 -15.08 29.44 18.99
N GLU A 429 -16.01 29.98 18.22
CA GLU A 429 -17.38 29.47 18.14
C GLU A 429 -17.43 28.07 17.52
N ALA A 430 -16.68 27.83 16.42
CA ALA A 430 -16.61 26.52 15.79
C ALA A 430 -16.02 25.44 16.72
N LEU A 431 -15.10 25.77 17.61
CA LEU A 431 -14.54 24.87 18.60
C LEU A 431 -15.59 24.27 19.55
N GLN A 432 -16.68 25.01 19.85
CA GLN A 432 -17.75 24.54 20.73
C GLN A 432 -18.43 23.27 20.21
N ASN A 433 -18.43 23.10 18.88
CA ASN A 433 -19.00 21.89 18.25
C ASN A 433 -18.05 20.68 18.26
N VAL A 434 -16.78 20.90 18.63
CA VAL A 434 -15.73 19.85 18.60
C VAL A 434 -15.37 19.41 20.01
N VAL A 435 -15.29 20.36 20.96
CA VAL A 435 -14.84 20.13 22.33
C VAL A 435 -15.80 20.76 23.32
N SER A 436 -16.21 19.98 24.32
CA SER A 436 -17.10 20.48 25.40
C SER A 436 -16.34 21.00 26.63
N MET A 437 -15.01 20.80 26.74
CA MET A 437 -14.23 21.20 27.93
C MET A 437 -13.95 22.72 27.98
N LYS A 438 -14.51 23.40 28.95
CA LYS A 438 -14.32 24.87 29.14
C LYS A 438 -12.84 25.29 29.24
N ALA A 439 -12.00 24.53 29.93
CA ALA A 439 -10.57 24.83 30.06
C ALA A 439 -9.84 24.91 28.72
N ILE A 440 -10.27 24.10 27.74
CA ILE A 440 -9.71 24.12 26.38
C ILE A 440 -10.15 25.41 25.66
N HIS A 441 -11.43 25.77 25.76
CA HIS A 441 -11.97 27.00 25.18
C HIS A 441 -11.26 28.27 25.71
N ASP A 442 -11.06 28.34 27.03
CA ASP A 442 -10.43 29.47 27.69
C ASP A 442 -8.97 29.67 27.23
N SER A 443 -8.24 28.59 26.94
CA SER A 443 -6.84 28.62 26.53
C SER A 443 -6.63 28.73 25.01
N PHE A 444 -7.54 28.22 24.19
CA PHE A 444 -7.41 28.12 22.74
C PHE A 444 -7.19 29.46 22.05
N ARG A 445 -8.00 30.47 22.38
CA ARG A 445 -7.93 31.82 21.78
C ARG A 445 -6.51 32.40 21.82
N GLY A 446 -5.88 32.41 22.99
CA GLY A 446 -4.53 32.91 23.16
C GLY A 446 -3.47 32.09 22.46
N GLN A 447 -3.60 30.78 22.49
CA GLN A 447 -2.62 29.85 21.90
C GLN A 447 -2.60 29.93 20.37
N ILE A 448 -3.77 29.94 19.70
CA ILE A 448 -3.84 29.99 18.24
C ILE A 448 -3.39 31.36 17.68
N ALA A 449 -3.74 32.47 18.37
CA ALA A 449 -3.26 33.77 18.00
C ALA A 449 -1.73 33.91 18.17
N ALA A 450 -1.17 33.41 19.26
CA ALA A 450 0.28 33.37 19.48
C ALA A 450 1.00 32.49 18.45
N LEU A 451 0.37 31.41 18.01
CA LEU A 451 0.91 30.56 16.95
C LEU A 451 0.96 31.31 15.62
N LYS A 452 -0.11 32.01 15.23
CA LYS A 452 -0.17 32.88 14.03
C LYS A 452 0.96 33.90 14.01
N ASN A 453 1.05 34.72 15.06
CA ASN A 453 2.08 35.75 15.17
C ASN A 453 3.50 35.19 15.07
N ARG A 454 3.75 33.98 15.62
CA ARG A 454 5.07 33.32 15.54
C ARG A 454 5.39 32.86 14.12
N LEU A 455 4.41 32.30 13.42
CA LEU A 455 4.60 31.84 12.04
C LEU A 455 4.86 33.01 11.11
N GLU A 456 4.08 34.08 11.23
CA GLU A 456 4.27 35.34 10.48
C GLU A 456 5.64 35.95 10.75
N ALA A 457 6.05 36.05 12.00
CA ALA A 457 7.35 36.65 12.37
C ALA A 457 8.54 35.79 11.91
N SER A 458 8.40 34.44 11.86
CA SER A 458 9.48 33.57 11.43
C SER A 458 9.59 33.41 9.91
N GLY A 459 8.50 33.63 9.19
CA GLY A 459 8.37 33.33 7.75
C GLY A 459 8.59 31.87 7.38
N LYS A 460 8.76 30.96 8.36
CA LYS A 460 9.03 29.53 8.16
C LYS A 460 7.85 28.70 8.64
N LEU A 461 7.55 27.65 7.91
CA LEU A 461 6.50 26.68 8.25
C LEU A 461 7.12 25.31 8.46
N ASP A 462 6.84 24.71 9.62
CA ASP A 462 6.94 23.27 9.87
C ASP A 462 5.49 22.79 10.01
N LEU A 463 4.96 22.24 8.93
CA LEU A 463 3.54 21.97 8.81
C LEU A 463 3.10 20.88 9.80
N GLN A 464 3.88 19.79 9.90
CA GLN A 464 3.59 18.68 10.80
C GLN A 464 3.66 19.13 12.28
N ARG A 465 4.68 19.91 12.67
CA ARG A 465 4.75 20.42 14.05
C ARG A 465 3.67 21.48 14.34
N THR A 466 3.25 22.22 13.34
CA THR A 466 2.11 23.16 13.47
C THR A 466 0.82 22.36 13.69
N TYR A 467 0.61 21.29 12.94
CA TYR A 467 -0.48 20.35 13.13
C TYR A 467 -0.49 19.77 14.57
N HIS A 468 0.64 19.28 15.07
CA HIS A 468 0.74 18.76 16.44
C HIS A 468 0.37 19.79 17.52
N LYS A 469 0.70 21.05 17.31
CA LYS A 469 0.28 22.14 18.23
C LYS A 469 -1.24 22.34 18.19
N ILE A 470 -1.85 22.28 17.00
CA ILE A 470 -3.31 22.36 16.87
C ILE A 470 -3.97 21.18 17.59
N LEU A 471 -3.47 19.95 17.42
CA LEU A 471 -3.96 18.77 18.14
C LEU A 471 -3.94 18.94 19.66
N LYS A 472 -2.87 19.54 20.18
CA LYS A 472 -2.79 19.89 21.61
C LYS A 472 -3.85 20.94 21.99
N MET A 473 -4.04 21.98 21.18
CA MET A 473 -4.99 23.06 21.45
C MET A 473 -6.44 22.58 21.45
N ILE A 474 -6.78 21.54 20.69
CA ILE A 474 -8.12 20.93 20.68
C ILE A 474 -8.29 19.82 21.73
N GLY A 475 -7.30 19.56 22.58
CA GLY A 475 -7.42 18.69 23.73
C GLY A 475 -7.10 17.20 23.47
N VAL A 476 -6.38 16.86 22.39
CA VAL A 476 -5.93 15.46 22.19
C VAL A 476 -5.06 15.01 23.37
N GLN A 477 -4.28 15.93 23.96
CA GLN A 477 -3.45 15.65 25.11
C GLN A 477 -4.26 15.28 26.38
N GLU A 478 -5.51 15.67 26.45
CA GLU A 478 -6.37 15.38 27.60
C GLU A 478 -7.00 13.97 27.52
N GLY A 479 -6.78 13.24 26.40
CA GLY A 479 -7.31 11.88 26.22
C GLY A 479 -8.82 11.79 26.05
N ILE A 480 -9.47 12.86 25.60
CA ILE A 480 -10.92 12.98 25.45
C ILE A 480 -11.47 12.34 24.18
N TYR A 481 -10.61 12.01 23.21
CA TYR A 481 -11.03 11.47 21.92
C TYR A 481 -10.96 9.95 21.88
N PRO A 482 -11.99 9.29 21.32
CA PRO A 482 -11.96 7.85 21.06
C PRO A 482 -10.97 7.52 19.92
N ASP A 483 -10.56 6.24 19.85
CA ASP A 483 -9.60 5.78 18.83
C ASP A 483 -10.08 6.01 17.40
N SER A 484 -11.39 5.99 17.15
CA SER A 484 -11.96 6.29 15.83
C SER A 484 -11.67 7.72 15.36
N VAL A 485 -11.70 8.70 16.26
CA VAL A 485 -11.34 10.09 15.97
C VAL A 485 -9.83 10.25 15.86
N LEU A 486 -9.06 9.61 16.76
CA LEU A 486 -7.60 9.64 16.65
C LEU A 486 -7.10 9.05 15.32
N MET A 487 -7.79 8.05 14.78
CA MET A 487 -7.45 7.44 13.50
C MET A 487 -7.64 8.43 12.34
N VAL A 488 -8.76 9.14 12.26
CA VAL A 488 -8.96 10.12 11.18
C VAL A 488 -8.00 11.31 11.31
N LEU A 489 -7.65 11.71 12.54
CA LEU A 489 -6.60 12.70 12.77
C LEU A 489 -5.21 12.16 12.34
N GLY A 490 -4.94 10.87 12.53
CA GLY A 490 -3.72 10.24 12.02
C GLY A 490 -3.65 10.22 10.49
N GLN A 491 -4.76 9.94 9.81
CA GLN A 491 -4.85 10.03 8.35
C GLN A 491 -4.59 11.46 7.84
N LEU A 492 -5.08 12.47 8.56
CA LEU A 492 -4.74 13.86 8.24
C LEU A 492 -3.24 14.14 8.46
N SER A 493 -2.63 13.55 9.51
CA SER A 493 -1.19 13.62 9.72
C SER A 493 -0.39 13.05 8.55
N GLN A 494 -0.88 11.95 7.94
CA GLN A 494 -0.26 11.38 6.75
C GLN A 494 -0.34 12.33 5.55
N LEU A 495 -1.51 12.93 5.30
CA LEU A 495 -1.68 13.92 4.24
C LEU A 495 -0.75 15.13 4.42
N VAL A 496 -0.68 15.66 5.64
CA VAL A 496 0.23 16.76 6.01
C VAL A 496 1.68 16.37 5.72
N LYS A 497 2.09 15.16 6.12
CA LYS A 497 3.44 14.65 5.91
C LYS A 497 3.79 14.52 4.44
N GLU A 498 2.91 13.93 3.64
CA GLU A 498 3.14 13.76 2.20
C GLU A 498 3.32 15.09 1.50
N PHE A 499 2.49 16.09 1.84
CA PHE A 499 2.64 17.44 1.27
C PHE A 499 3.95 18.11 1.71
N GLU A 500 4.29 18.02 2.99
CA GLU A 500 5.50 18.64 3.55
C GLU A 500 6.77 18.02 2.97
N ASP A 501 6.85 16.68 2.85
CA ASP A 501 8.02 15.97 2.32
C ASP A 501 8.36 16.36 0.87
N ILE A 502 7.34 16.66 0.09
CA ILE A 502 7.50 16.99 -1.33
C ILE A 502 7.87 18.44 -1.53
N SER A 503 7.34 19.33 -0.69
CA SER A 503 7.43 20.79 -0.83
C SER A 503 8.50 21.41 0.07
N TYR A 504 9.18 20.60 0.92
CA TYR A 504 10.17 21.10 1.86
C TYR A 504 11.38 21.77 1.17
N PRO A 505 11.92 22.92 1.69
CA PRO A 505 11.48 23.64 2.88
C PRO A 505 10.27 24.53 2.60
N LEU A 506 9.35 24.61 3.58
CA LEU A 506 8.14 25.42 3.46
C LEU A 506 8.35 26.82 4.06
N SER A 507 7.84 27.83 3.35
CA SER A 507 7.58 29.15 3.88
C SER A 507 6.18 29.24 4.51
N PHE A 508 5.91 30.28 5.27
CA PHE A 508 4.56 30.49 5.82
C PHE A 508 3.50 30.66 4.71
N ASP A 509 3.88 31.26 3.59
CA ASP A 509 2.99 31.45 2.43
C ASP A 509 2.58 30.11 1.77
N ASP A 510 3.37 29.04 1.93
CA ASP A 510 3.05 27.73 1.36
C ASP A 510 1.87 27.05 2.05
N LEU A 511 1.43 27.56 3.21
CA LEU A 511 0.22 27.09 3.87
C LEU A 511 -1.03 27.24 2.98
N ARG A 512 -1.06 28.26 2.12
CA ARG A 512 -2.14 28.46 1.13
C ARG A 512 -2.17 27.36 0.08
N PHE A 513 -1.00 26.88 -0.35
CA PHE A 513 -0.94 25.79 -1.34
C PHE A 513 -1.36 24.45 -0.75
N PHE A 514 -1.05 24.22 0.53
CA PHE A 514 -1.57 23.07 1.26
C PHE A 514 -3.10 23.11 1.33
N LEU A 515 -3.71 24.24 1.71
CA LEU A 515 -5.17 24.37 1.73
C LEU A 515 -5.80 24.22 0.35
N GLY A 516 -5.21 24.82 -0.69
CA GLY A 516 -5.65 24.65 -2.06
C GLY A 516 -5.57 23.19 -2.53
N PHE A 517 -4.54 22.45 -2.13
CA PHE A 517 -4.44 21.00 -2.39
C PHE A 517 -5.53 20.22 -1.63
N VAL A 518 -5.80 20.59 -0.38
CA VAL A 518 -6.87 19.95 0.42
C VAL A 518 -8.22 20.13 -0.27
N GLU A 519 -8.62 21.36 -0.59
CA GLU A 519 -9.94 21.68 -1.16
C GLU A 519 -10.08 21.24 -2.62
N GLY A 520 -9.04 21.45 -3.43
CA GLY A 520 -9.10 21.20 -4.86
C GLY A 520 -8.88 19.76 -5.26
N TYR A 521 -8.27 18.95 -4.39
CA TYR A 521 -7.94 17.56 -4.68
C TYR A 521 -8.21 16.60 -3.52
N ALA A 522 -7.65 16.84 -2.33
CA ALA A 522 -7.65 15.82 -1.28
C ALA A 522 -9.06 15.50 -0.78
N MET A 523 -9.95 16.48 -0.68
CA MET A 523 -11.34 16.24 -0.30
C MET A 523 -12.11 15.33 -1.27
N ASP A 524 -11.69 15.31 -2.52
CA ASP A 524 -12.43 14.65 -3.58
C ASP A 524 -11.79 13.36 -4.09
N GLU A 525 -10.48 13.33 -4.22
CA GLU A 525 -9.76 12.31 -5.00
C GLU A 525 -8.59 11.65 -4.25
N TYR A 526 -8.20 12.15 -3.07
CA TYR A 526 -7.07 11.58 -2.35
C TYR A 526 -7.32 10.12 -1.98
N ASN A 527 -6.42 9.27 -2.43
CA ASN A 527 -6.42 7.84 -2.14
C ASN A 527 -5.38 7.56 -1.05
N SER A 528 -5.80 7.21 0.16
CA SER A 528 -4.83 6.71 1.12
C SER A 528 -4.42 5.29 0.73
N ASP A 529 -3.14 5.09 0.45
CA ASP A 529 -2.56 3.76 0.25
C ASP A 529 -2.40 3.00 1.58
N SER A 530 -2.83 3.60 2.69
CA SER A 530 -2.81 3.00 4.02
C SER A 530 -3.85 1.88 4.11
N GLU A 531 -3.50 0.72 3.55
CA GLU A 531 -4.23 -0.54 3.78
C GLU A 531 -4.08 -1.03 5.24
N ILE A 532 -3.20 -0.39 5.99
CA ILE A 532 -2.95 -0.73 7.38
C ILE A 532 -3.97 0.04 8.19
N THR A 533 -4.91 -0.59 8.83
CA THR A 533 -5.41 -0.13 10.13
C THR A 533 -6.80 -0.51 10.51
N ASN A 534 -7.65 -0.98 9.60
CA ASN A 534 -9.02 -1.29 10.01
C ASN A 534 -9.50 -2.72 9.69
N GLU A 535 -8.60 -3.64 9.35
CA GLU A 535 -9.00 -5.05 9.20
C GLU A 535 -9.43 -5.68 10.54
N GLU A 536 -8.98 -5.11 11.65
CA GLU A 536 -9.27 -5.61 13.01
C GLU A 536 -10.52 -4.99 13.66
N SER A 537 -11.14 -3.98 13.07
CA SER A 537 -12.38 -3.44 13.61
C SER A 537 -13.58 -4.26 13.11
N ASN A 538 -14.38 -4.77 14.02
CA ASN A 538 -15.66 -5.41 13.69
C ASN A 538 -16.65 -4.35 13.15
N ALA A 539 -16.52 -4.02 11.86
CA ALA A 539 -17.26 -2.95 11.19
C ALA A 539 -17.64 -3.31 9.75
N VAL A 540 -18.80 -2.84 9.30
CA VAL A 540 -19.30 -3.02 7.93
C VAL A 540 -18.37 -2.30 6.95
N THR A 541 -17.93 -2.96 5.89
CA THR A 541 -17.08 -2.37 4.86
C THR A 541 -17.92 -1.67 3.79
N ILE A 542 -17.74 -0.37 3.63
CA ILE A 542 -18.26 0.41 2.50
C ILE A 542 -17.09 0.67 1.54
N SER A 543 -17.22 0.28 0.27
CA SER A 543 -16.10 0.38 -0.67
C SER A 543 -16.56 0.53 -2.10
N THR A 544 -15.65 0.94 -2.98
CA THR A 544 -15.87 0.76 -4.42
C THR A 544 -15.64 -0.71 -4.80
N ILE A 545 -16.33 -1.18 -5.84
CA ILE A 545 -16.17 -2.54 -6.37
C ILE A 545 -14.72 -2.79 -6.79
N HIS A 546 -14.02 -1.80 -7.37
CA HIS A 546 -12.61 -1.93 -7.78
C HIS A 546 -11.69 -2.31 -6.61
N ARG A 547 -11.89 -1.67 -5.45
CA ARG A 547 -11.07 -1.92 -4.26
C ARG A 547 -11.47 -3.18 -3.49
N ALA A 548 -12.65 -3.72 -3.78
CA ALA A 548 -13.09 -5.00 -3.26
C ALA A 548 -12.52 -6.20 -4.04
N LYS A 549 -11.83 -5.97 -5.17
CA LYS A 549 -11.13 -7.04 -5.91
C LYS A 549 -10.08 -7.69 -5.01
N GLY A 550 -10.06 -9.03 -5.00
CA GLY A 550 -9.21 -9.80 -4.10
C GLY A 550 -9.80 -10.10 -2.72
N LEU A 551 -10.75 -9.29 -2.24
CA LEU A 551 -11.42 -9.50 -0.95
C LEU A 551 -12.58 -10.48 -1.04
N GLU A 552 -13.08 -10.93 0.13
CA GLU A 552 -14.27 -11.77 0.25
C GLU A 552 -15.04 -11.43 1.54
N PHE A 553 -16.37 -11.56 1.49
CA PHE A 553 -17.26 -11.18 2.58
C PHE A 553 -18.37 -12.22 2.73
N GLY A 554 -18.84 -12.41 3.94
CA GLY A 554 -19.98 -13.28 4.23
C GLY A 554 -21.23 -12.84 3.50
N PHE A 555 -21.52 -11.52 3.53
CA PHE A 555 -22.66 -10.88 2.89
C PHE A 555 -22.23 -9.64 2.11
N VAL A 556 -22.62 -9.57 0.84
CA VAL A 556 -22.33 -8.42 -0.05
C VAL A 556 -23.63 -7.75 -0.49
N PHE A 557 -23.72 -6.44 -0.29
CA PHE A 557 -24.76 -5.59 -0.87
C PHE A 557 -24.19 -4.87 -2.09
N VAL A 558 -24.91 -4.89 -3.21
CA VAL A 558 -24.62 -4.13 -4.43
C VAL A 558 -25.82 -3.22 -4.70
N PRO A 559 -25.92 -2.06 -4.03
CA PRO A 559 -27.02 -1.13 -4.20
C PRO A 559 -26.87 -0.26 -5.45
N MET A 560 -27.92 0.47 -5.79
CA MET A 560 -27.96 1.45 -6.88
C MET A 560 -27.53 0.89 -8.23
N VAL A 561 -27.95 -0.33 -8.58
CA VAL A 561 -27.73 -0.90 -9.90
C VAL A 561 -28.70 -0.26 -10.89
N ASN A 562 -28.56 1.07 -11.05
CA ASN A 562 -29.38 1.94 -11.87
C ASN A 562 -28.68 2.29 -13.19
N LYS A 563 -29.46 2.55 -14.22
CA LYS A 563 -28.98 3.04 -15.53
C LYS A 563 -28.18 4.33 -15.36
N GLY A 564 -26.97 4.38 -15.91
CA GLY A 564 -26.06 5.52 -15.79
C GLY A 564 -25.25 5.58 -14.46
N ILE A 565 -25.46 4.63 -13.53
CA ILE A 565 -24.65 4.45 -12.31
C ILE A 565 -23.80 3.19 -12.44
N LEU A 566 -24.43 2.03 -12.64
CA LEU A 566 -23.79 0.78 -12.93
C LEU A 566 -24.60 0.02 -14.00
N PRO A 567 -24.22 0.09 -15.28
CA PRO A 567 -23.02 0.73 -15.85
C PRO A 567 -23.06 2.25 -15.82
N THR A 568 -21.87 2.85 -15.66
CA THR A 568 -21.72 4.30 -15.81
C THR A 568 -21.72 4.68 -17.29
N SER A 569 -22.19 5.89 -17.60
CA SER A 569 -22.07 6.45 -18.96
C SER A 569 -20.59 6.71 -19.29
N ASN A 570 -20.16 6.36 -20.51
CA ASN A 570 -18.78 6.52 -20.97
C ASN A 570 -18.22 7.91 -20.66
N ARG A 571 -17.18 7.99 -19.83
CA ARG A 571 -16.40 9.21 -19.62
C ARG A 571 -15.42 9.34 -20.78
N LYS A 572 -15.45 10.46 -21.47
CA LYS A 572 -14.42 10.81 -22.45
C LYS A 572 -13.15 11.14 -21.69
N ASN A 573 -12.17 10.24 -21.67
CA ASN A 573 -10.82 10.56 -21.22
C ASN A 573 -10.22 11.59 -22.18
N SER A 574 -9.89 12.76 -21.67
CA SER A 574 -9.29 13.84 -22.46
C SER A 574 -7.78 13.90 -22.19
N ILE A 575 -7.05 12.90 -22.66
CA ILE A 575 -5.59 12.81 -22.62
C ILE A 575 -5.00 13.90 -23.54
N MET A 576 -3.85 14.50 -23.14
CA MET A 576 -3.17 15.56 -23.90
C MET A 576 -2.23 14.99 -24.99
N LEU A 577 -2.62 13.89 -25.60
CA LEU A 577 -1.90 13.20 -26.68
C LEU A 577 -2.82 13.02 -27.89
N PRO A 578 -2.28 13.06 -29.11
CA PRO A 578 -3.05 12.73 -30.31
C PRO A 578 -3.62 11.31 -30.20
N LYS A 579 -4.93 11.17 -30.44
CA LYS A 579 -5.61 9.87 -30.35
C LYS A 579 -5.04 8.82 -31.30
N GLU A 580 -4.47 9.28 -32.42
CA GLU A 580 -3.85 8.44 -33.42
C GLU A 580 -2.47 7.92 -33.01
N SER A 581 -1.87 8.45 -31.95
CA SER A 581 -0.54 8.06 -31.48
C SER A 581 -0.52 6.81 -30.60
N TYR A 582 -1.65 6.40 -30.06
CA TYR A 582 -1.77 5.24 -29.15
C TYR A 582 -3.09 4.49 -29.40
N ASP A 583 -3.24 3.31 -28.81
CA ASP A 583 -4.48 2.54 -28.86
C ASP A 583 -5.56 3.21 -27.99
N PHE A 584 -6.20 4.24 -28.56
CA PHE A 584 -7.21 5.02 -27.84
C PHE A 584 -8.36 4.16 -27.29
N ASN A 585 -8.76 3.11 -28.01
CA ASN A 585 -9.84 2.23 -27.58
C ASN A 585 -9.47 1.43 -26.33
N ALA A 586 -8.21 1.12 -26.15
CA ALA A 586 -7.69 0.43 -24.95
C ALA A 586 -7.79 1.27 -23.66
N TYR A 587 -8.15 2.54 -23.75
CA TYR A 587 -8.35 3.44 -22.61
C TYR A 587 -9.82 3.89 -22.46
N GLN A 588 -10.72 3.33 -23.29
CA GLN A 588 -12.15 3.61 -23.21
C GLN A 588 -12.86 2.47 -22.48
N GLY A 589 -13.51 2.79 -21.38
CA GLY A 589 -14.36 1.82 -20.68
C GLY A 589 -15.53 1.36 -21.55
N THR A 590 -15.81 0.08 -21.55
CA THR A 590 -16.91 -0.54 -22.30
C THR A 590 -18.01 -1.04 -21.35
N VAL A 591 -19.19 -1.34 -21.87
CA VAL A 591 -20.26 -2.00 -21.11
C VAL A 591 -19.78 -3.38 -20.62
N GLU A 592 -18.95 -4.06 -21.41
CA GLU A 592 -18.35 -5.35 -21.00
C GLU A 592 -17.44 -5.21 -19.77
N ASP A 593 -16.68 -4.11 -19.67
CA ASP A 593 -15.84 -3.85 -18.49
C ASP A 593 -16.68 -3.55 -17.25
N GLU A 594 -17.74 -2.77 -17.40
CA GLU A 594 -18.68 -2.51 -16.30
C GLU A 594 -19.44 -3.80 -15.88
N ARG A 595 -19.72 -4.73 -16.83
CA ARG A 595 -20.31 -6.04 -16.49
C ARG A 595 -19.31 -6.93 -15.75
N ARG A 596 -18.01 -6.91 -16.12
CA ARG A 596 -16.95 -7.56 -15.33
C ARG A 596 -16.88 -6.98 -13.93
N LEU A 597 -17.02 -5.65 -13.80
CA LEU A 597 -17.05 -4.99 -12.50
C LEU A 597 -18.23 -5.48 -11.66
N PHE A 598 -19.43 -5.56 -12.24
CA PHE A 598 -20.60 -6.12 -11.56
C PHE A 598 -20.41 -7.59 -11.20
N TYR A 599 -19.85 -8.42 -12.09
CA TYR A 599 -19.47 -9.80 -11.81
C TYR A 599 -18.48 -9.90 -10.63
N VAL A 600 -17.47 -9.04 -10.60
CA VAL A 600 -16.55 -8.97 -9.47
C VAL A 600 -17.29 -8.68 -8.17
N ALA A 601 -18.22 -7.71 -8.14
CA ALA A 601 -19.00 -7.40 -6.94
C ALA A 601 -19.78 -8.61 -6.41
N VAL A 602 -20.52 -9.29 -7.28
CA VAL A 602 -21.33 -10.48 -6.93
C VAL A 602 -20.45 -11.62 -6.41
N THR A 603 -19.30 -11.87 -7.06
CA THR A 603 -18.36 -12.96 -6.68
C THR A 603 -17.49 -12.66 -5.46
N ARG A 604 -17.66 -11.49 -4.80
CA ARG A 604 -17.06 -11.26 -3.47
C ARG A 604 -17.83 -11.94 -2.35
N ALA A 605 -19.08 -12.33 -2.61
CA ALA A 605 -19.93 -12.96 -1.61
C ALA A 605 -19.53 -14.42 -1.34
N ILE A 606 -19.44 -14.78 -0.07
CA ILE A 606 -19.23 -16.17 0.38
C ILE A 606 -20.59 -16.88 0.45
N GLY A 607 -21.57 -16.32 1.18
CA GLY A 607 -22.86 -16.95 1.45
C GLY A 607 -24.06 -16.15 0.98
N PHE A 608 -24.00 -14.83 0.99
CA PHE A 608 -25.15 -13.98 0.70
C PHE A 608 -24.81 -12.81 -0.22
N VAL A 609 -25.68 -12.53 -1.17
CA VAL A 609 -25.58 -11.33 -2.04
C VAL A 609 -26.95 -10.66 -2.15
N SER A 610 -26.98 -9.33 -2.03
CA SER A 610 -28.17 -8.50 -2.28
C SER A 610 -27.89 -7.51 -3.39
N VAL A 611 -28.75 -7.51 -4.42
CA VAL A 611 -28.65 -6.59 -5.56
C VAL A 611 -29.91 -5.75 -5.61
N SER A 612 -29.78 -4.42 -5.65
CA SER A 612 -30.94 -3.53 -5.63
C SER A 612 -30.81 -2.31 -6.54
N PHE A 613 -31.96 -1.72 -6.86
CA PHE A 613 -32.02 -0.44 -7.54
C PHE A 613 -33.13 0.45 -6.94
N VAL A 614 -33.06 1.75 -7.18
CA VAL A 614 -34.03 2.74 -6.70
C VAL A 614 -34.83 3.35 -7.88
N LYS A 615 -36.15 3.59 -7.69
CA LYS A 615 -37.00 4.19 -8.71
C LYS A 615 -36.87 5.70 -8.81
N THR A 616 -36.49 6.35 -7.71
CA THR A 616 -36.20 7.79 -7.68
C THR A 616 -34.84 8.03 -7.02
N ARG A 617 -34.08 9.00 -7.54
CA ARG A 617 -32.79 9.42 -7.02
C ARG A 617 -32.69 10.95 -7.00
N ASN A 618 -32.31 11.53 -5.86
CA ASN A 618 -32.30 13.00 -5.69
C ASN A 618 -33.60 13.64 -6.20
N GLY A 619 -34.76 13.02 -5.94
CA GLY A 619 -36.08 13.49 -6.38
C GLY A 619 -36.37 13.31 -7.88
N LYS A 620 -35.47 12.67 -8.66
CA LYS A 620 -35.66 12.41 -10.09
C LYS A 620 -35.91 10.93 -10.36
N LYS A 621 -36.79 10.63 -11.34
CA LYS A 621 -37.06 9.25 -11.78
C LYS A 621 -35.78 8.58 -12.28
N SER A 622 -35.54 7.37 -11.83
CA SER A 622 -34.37 6.53 -12.19
C SER A 622 -34.85 5.13 -12.59
N GLU A 623 -34.12 4.46 -13.47
CA GLU A 623 -34.50 3.17 -14.03
C GLU A 623 -33.50 2.09 -13.65
N ALA A 624 -33.99 0.85 -13.54
CA ALA A 624 -33.12 -0.31 -13.40
C ALA A 624 -32.15 -0.43 -14.59
N SER A 625 -30.89 -0.73 -14.29
CA SER A 625 -29.90 -0.98 -15.34
C SER A 625 -30.15 -2.31 -16.06
N GLU A 626 -29.49 -2.47 -17.20
CA GLU A 626 -29.45 -3.77 -17.89
C GLU A 626 -28.87 -4.88 -16.99
N PHE A 627 -27.86 -4.58 -16.18
CA PHE A 627 -27.25 -5.57 -15.26
C PHE A 627 -28.21 -6.05 -14.17
N PHE A 628 -29.04 -5.18 -13.64
CA PHE A 628 -30.09 -5.59 -12.72
C PHE A 628 -31.11 -6.53 -13.37
N LYS A 629 -31.54 -6.21 -14.60
CA LYS A 629 -32.49 -7.03 -15.37
C LYS A 629 -31.90 -8.38 -15.75
N GLU A 630 -30.64 -8.41 -16.20
CA GLU A 630 -29.89 -9.64 -16.50
C GLU A 630 -29.73 -10.51 -15.25
N PHE A 631 -29.40 -9.90 -14.12
CA PHE A 631 -29.24 -10.61 -12.84
C PHE A 631 -30.56 -11.21 -12.35
N ARG A 632 -31.67 -10.46 -12.42
CA ARG A 632 -33.00 -10.94 -12.08
C ARG A 632 -33.41 -12.12 -12.96
N LYS A 633 -33.28 -11.99 -14.28
CA LYS A 633 -33.59 -13.07 -15.22
C LYS A 633 -32.73 -14.30 -14.94
N SER A 634 -31.44 -14.12 -14.71
CA SER A 634 -30.53 -15.21 -14.37
C SER A 634 -30.90 -15.94 -13.08
N PHE A 635 -31.38 -15.21 -12.08
CA PHE A 635 -31.90 -15.77 -10.83
C PHE A 635 -33.17 -16.58 -11.04
N ASP A 636 -34.14 -16.05 -11.77
CA ASP A 636 -35.43 -16.73 -12.06
C ASP A 636 -35.23 -18.05 -12.82
N GLU A 637 -34.14 -18.17 -13.61
CA GLU A 637 -33.79 -19.38 -14.37
C GLU A 637 -32.92 -20.35 -13.54
N THR A 638 -32.56 -20.03 -12.29
CA THR A 638 -31.65 -20.86 -11.48
C THR A 638 -32.42 -21.66 -10.44
N GLN A 639 -32.24 -22.99 -10.46
CA GLN A 639 -32.84 -23.84 -9.43
C GLN A 639 -32.11 -23.70 -8.09
N HIS A 640 -32.89 -23.58 -7.01
CA HIS A 640 -32.36 -23.48 -5.65
C HIS A 640 -32.53 -24.80 -4.91
N THR A 641 -31.51 -25.31 -4.27
CA THR A 641 -31.56 -26.51 -3.44
C THR A 641 -30.91 -26.22 -2.09
N PRO A 642 -31.67 -25.72 -1.11
CA PRO A 642 -31.15 -25.43 0.23
C PRO A 642 -30.75 -26.73 0.94
N LYS A 643 -29.60 -26.68 1.64
CA LYS A 643 -29.13 -27.73 2.52
C LYS A 643 -29.12 -27.23 3.96
N ARG A 644 -29.70 -28.02 4.90
CA ARG A 644 -29.66 -27.70 6.33
C ARG A 644 -28.22 -27.61 6.82
N ILE A 645 -27.89 -26.47 7.47
CA ILE A 645 -26.60 -26.19 8.09
C ILE A 645 -26.47 -26.99 9.39
N LYS A 646 -25.28 -27.55 9.66
CA LYS A 646 -24.90 -28.11 10.96
C LYS A 646 -24.72 -26.95 11.96
N GLU A 647 -24.99 -27.19 13.24
CA GLU A 647 -24.74 -26.19 14.28
C GLU A 647 -23.29 -25.70 14.25
N PRO A 648 -23.08 -24.37 14.40
CA PRO A 648 -21.77 -23.79 14.33
C PRO A 648 -20.93 -24.21 15.54
N LEU A 649 -19.72 -24.74 15.27
CA LEU A 649 -18.66 -24.78 16.27
C LEU A 649 -18.21 -23.33 16.54
N GLU A 650 -18.15 -22.93 17.79
CA GLU A 650 -17.54 -21.64 18.14
C GLU A 650 -16.10 -21.61 17.61
N ILE A 651 -15.88 -20.80 16.59
CA ILE A 651 -14.53 -20.56 16.12
C ILE A 651 -14.04 -19.34 16.90
N GLU A 652 -12.99 -19.52 17.69
CA GLU A 652 -12.22 -18.40 18.21
C GLU A 652 -11.86 -17.47 17.04
N ARG A 653 -12.08 -16.18 17.23
CA ARG A 653 -11.74 -15.15 16.23
C ARG A 653 -10.26 -15.26 15.92
N GLY A 654 -9.91 -15.89 14.83
CA GLY A 654 -8.55 -15.88 14.28
C GLY A 654 -8.32 -14.52 13.64
N PHE A 655 -7.66 -13.60 14.32
CA PHE A 655 -7.09 -12.43 13.69
C PHE A 655 -6.10 -12.90 12.61
N GLY A 656 -6.07 -12.24 11.47
CA GLY A 656 -5.04 -12.48 10.47
C GLY A 656 -3.63 -12.38 11.07
N LYS A 657 -2.64 -13.10 10.52
CA LYS A 657 -1.27 -12.97 10.98
C LYS A 657 -0.80 -11.52 10.77
N ILE A 658 -0.28 -10.92 11.84
CA ILE A 658 0.37 -9.60 11.74
C ILE A 658 1.81 -9.78 11.26
N VAL A 659 2.29 -8.84 10.46
CA VAL A 659 3.70 -8.80 10.03
C VAL A 659 4.43 -7.80 10.91
N LEU A 660 5.49 -8.25 11.58
CA LEU A 660 6.32 -7.42 12.46
C LEU A 660 7.76 -7.38 11.94
N SER A 661 8.45 -6.30 12.24
CA SER A 661 9.89 -6.16 12.05
C SER A 661 10.63 -6.02 13.40
N PRO A 662 11.96 -6.20 13.44
CA PRO A 662 12.77 -5.87 14.62
C PRO A 662 12.54 -4.44 15.11
N SER A 663 12.35 -3.50 14.18
CA SER A 663 12.06 -2.10 14.50
C SER A 663 10.69 -1.94 15.16
N ASP A 664 9.65 -2.65 14.68
CA ASP A 664 8.32 -2.60 15.29
C ASP A 664 8.31 -3.14 16.71
N VAL A 665 8.98 -4.27 16.93
CA VAL A 665 9.10 -4.86 18.27
C VAL A 665 9.84 -3.90 19.21
N ASN A 666 10.98 -3.34 18.80
CA ASN A 666 11.72 -2.37 19.60
C ASN A 666 10.92 -1.08 19.85
N TYR A 667 10.14 -0.64 18.86
CA TYR A 667 9.30 0.54 18.98
C TYR A 667 8.20 0.33 20.01
N TYR A 668 7.51 -0.83 19.93
CA TYR A 668 6.52 -1.23 20.94
C TYR A 668 7.14 -1.35 22.35
N LEU A 669 8.28 -2.02 22.50
CA LEU A 669 8.96 -2.19 23.78
C LEU A 669 9.46 -0.86 24.38
N THR A 670 9.79 0.12 23.52
CA THR A 670 10.18 1.45 23.97
C THR A 670 9.01 2.19 24.60
N CYS A 671 7.85 2.19 23.96
CA CYS A 671 6.59 2.70 24.47
C CYS A 671 5.43 2.18 23.62
N PRO A 672 4.58 1.29 24.16
CA PRO A 672 3.43 0.74 23.42
C PRO A 672 2.49 1.81 22.88
N TYR A 673 2.24 2.88 23.64
CA TYR A 673 1.37 3.95 23.20
C TYR A 673 2.00 4.79 22.04
N ARG A 674 3.33 4.97 22.05
CA ARG A 674 4.04 5.61 20.94
C ARG A 674 3.91 4.76 19.67
N PHE A 675 4.00 3.44 19.78
CA PHE A 675 3.76 2.50 18.68
C PHE A 675 2.31 2.64 18.17
N LYS A 676 1.32 2.71 19.08
CA LYS A 676 -0.08 2.96 18.69
C LYS A 676 -0.22 4.24 17.87
N LEU A 677 0.33 5.37 18.35
CA LEU A 677 0.24 6.64 17.64
C LEU A 677 0.94 6.59 16.27
N GLY A 678 2.18 6.13 16.21
CA GLY A 678 2.98 6.17 14.99
C GLY A 678 2.66 5.09 13.97
N THR A 679 2.47 3.84 14.43
CA THR A 679 2.28 2.69 13.53
C THR A 679 0.82 2.42 13.25
N LEU A 680 -0.04 2.35 14.26
CA LEU A 680 -1.45 1.99 14.07
C LEU A 680 -2.30 3.19 13.64
N LEU A 681 -2.11 4.34 14.28
CA LEU A 681 -2.88 5.55 14.01
C LEU A 681 -2.21 6.47 12.97
N GLN A 682 -0.99 6.15 12.53
CA GLN A 682 -0.26 6.84 11.45
C GLN A 682 0.04 8.34 11.71
N PHE A 683 0.16 8.75 12.97
CA PHE A 683 0.72 10.06 13.24
C PHE A 683 2.20 10.11 12.85
N ASN A 684 2.60 11.16 12.16
CA ASN A 684 3.96 11.34 11.67
C ASN A 684 4.74 12.35 12.51
N PRO A 685 6.07 12.18 12.69
CA PRO A 685 6.91 13.17 13.33
C PRO A 685 7.12 14.39 12.43
N GLY A 686 7.43 15.54 13.03
CA GLY A 686 7.92 16.70 12.27
C GLY A 686 9.27 16.45 11.61
N ILE A 687 9.56 17.14 10.52
CA ILE A 687 10.81 16.99 9.77
C ILE A 687 12.02 17.46 10.61
N ASP A 688 13.08 16.65 10.59
CA ASP A 688 14.42 17.02 11.06
C ASP A 688 15.38 17.02 9.88
N PRO A 689 16.27 18.03 9.70
CA PRO A 689 17.24 18.05 8.61
C PRO A 689 18.14 16.83 8.53
N ALA A 690 18.33 16.11 9.64
CA ALA A 690 19.13 14.88 9.67
C ALA A 690 18.32 13.61 9.36
N ILE A 691 17.02 13.72 9.02
CA ILE A 691 16.24 12.55 8.58
C ILE A 691 16.93 11.91 7.37
N GLY A 692 17.12 10.60 7.44
CA GLY A 692 17.78 9.82 6.40
C GLY A 692 19.31 9.77 6.51
N TYR A 693 19.95 10.50 7.45
CA TYR A 693 21.40 10.54 7.59
C TYR A 693 22.01 9.15 7.79
N GLY A 694 21.47 8.35 8.71
CA GLY A 694 21.91 6.97 8.93
C GLY A 694 21.73 6.11 7.68
N LYS A 695 20.53 6.18 7.05
CA LYS A 695 20.23 5.44 5.82
C LYS A 695 21.21 5.78 4.69
N GLN A 696 21.59 7.06 4.54
CA GLN A 696 22.57 7.47 3.53
C GLN A 696 23.96 6.88 3.78
N ILE A 697 24.39 6.82 5.03
CA ILE A 697 25.67 6.18 5.38
C ILE A 697 25.63 4.70 5.06
N HIS A 698 24.56 3.98 5.45
CA HIS A 698 24.37 2.56 5.15
C HIS A 698 24.39 2.31 3.63
N SER A 699 23.62 3.08 2.87
CA SER A 699 23.57 2.95 1.40
C SER A 699 24.92 3.19 0.72
N ILE A 700 25.73 4.14 1.20
CA ILE A 700 27.07 4.38 0.66
C ILE A 700 28.03 3.25 1.06
N ILE A 701 27.96 2.74 2.28
CA ILE A 701 28.76 1.59 2.71
C ILE A 701 28.38 0.35 1.91
N GLU A 702 27.12 0.08 1.73
CA GLU A 702 26.61 -0.99 0.85
C GLU A 702 27.16 -0.86 -0.57
N TYR A 703 27.11 0.33 -1.15
CA TYR A 703 27.66 0.61 -2.47
C TYR A 703 29.16 0.30 -2.54
N LEU A 704 29.93 0.71 -1.52
CA LEU A 704 31.37 0.42 -1.45
C LEU A 704 31.64 -1.08 -1.43
N PHE A 705 30.90 -1.86 -0.64
CA PHE A 705 31.06 -3.32 -0.60
C PHE A 705 30.74 -3.97 -1.95
N LYS A 706 29.65 -3.59 -2.59
CA LYS A 706 29.21 -4.14 -3.89
C LYS A 706 30.17 -3.82 -5.03
N THR A 707 30.88 -2.70 -4.97
CA THR A 707 31.76 -2.22 -6.06
C THR A 707 33.23 -2.47 -5.83
N SER A 708 33.64 -2.88 -4.63
CA SER A 708 35.04 -3.08 -4.25
C SER A 708 35.68 -4.36 -4.83
N ASN A 709 34.88 -5.28 -5.41
CA ASN A 709 35.35 -6.59 -5.86
C ASN A 709 36.16 -7.35 -4.77
N ASN A 710 35.69 -7.27 -3.52
CA ASN A 710 36.36 -7.83 -2.33
C ASN A 710 37.78 -7.29 -2.06
N LEU A 711 38.10 -6.11 -2.58
CA LEU A 711 39.36 -5.42 -2.34
C LEU A 711 39.11 -4.19 -1.44
N LYS A 712 40.13 -3.87 -0.61
CA LYS A 712 40.08 -2.63 0.18
C LYS A 712 40.01 -1.41 -0.76
N PRO A 713 39.01 -0.55 -0.63
CA PRO A 713 38.92 0.66 -1.46
C PRO A 713 39.93 1.71 -0.99
N ASP A 714 40.52 2.47 -1.94
CA ASP A 714 41.39 3.58 -1.64
C ASP A 714 40.66 4.76 -0.98
N ARG A 715 41.32 5.47 -0.08
CA ARG A 715 40.77 6.62 0.65
C ARG A 715 40.17 7.71 -0.25
N THR A 716 40.87 8.04 -1.33
CA THR A 716 40.46 9.07 -2.30
C THR A 716 39.24 8.61 -3.07
N HIS A 717 39.19 7.33 -3.40
CA HIS A 717 38.04 6.71 -4.06
C HIS A 717 36.80 6.71 -3.14
N VAL A 718 36.93 6.32 -1.87
CA VAL A 718 35.85 6.37 -0.88
C VAL A 718 35.32 7.80 -0.73
N ALA A 719 36.21 8.79 -0.59
CA ALA A 719 35.82 10.19 -0.47
C ALA A 719 35.04 10.70 -1.70
N ALA A 720 35.50 10.32 -2.91
CA ALA A 720 34.83 10.69 -4.16
C ALA A 720 33.44 10.05 -4.27
N ILE A 721 33.26 8.80 -3.85
CA ILE A 721 31.98 8.11 -3.80
C ILE A 721 31.02 8.85 -2.87
N VAL A 722 31.47 9.24 -1.67
CA VAL A 722 30.63 10.02 -0.73
C VAL A 722 30.25 11.37 -1.36
N ASP A 723 31.21 12.06 -1.98
CA ASP A 723 30.92 13.35 -2.61
C ASP A 723 29.87 13.25 -3.72
N LYS A 724 29.87 12.17 -4.48
CA LYS A 724 28.93 11.90 -5.57
C LYS A 724 27.56 11.45 -5.09
N ASN A 725 27.52 10.56 -4.09
CA ASN A 725 26.31 9.81 -3.77
C ASN A 725 25.57 10.35 -2.52
N PHE A 726 26.27 11.11 -1.62
CA PHE A 726 25.62 11.61 -0.42
C PHE A 726 24.53 12.63 -0.74
N PHE A 727 23.34 12.36 -0.26
CA PHE A 727 22.17 13.20 -0.45
C PHE A 727 21.26 13.18 0.78
N LEU A 728 20.79 14.34 1.21
CA LEU A 728 19.77 14.48 2.24
C LEU A 728 18.68 15.43 1.73
N ARG A 729 17.47 14.95 1.65
CA ARG A 729 16.33 15.69 1.11
C ARG A 729 16.01 16.95 1.91
N PHE A 730 16.17 16.90 3.23
CA PHE A 730 15.75 17.93 4.16
C PHE A 730 16.90 18.78 4.72
N ALA A 731 18.11 18.60 4.23
CA ALA A 731 19.26 19.40 4.64
C ALA A 731 19.74 20.31 3.51
N PHE A 732 19.99 21.58 3.82
CA PHE A 732 20.44 22.58 2.85
C PHE A 732 21.59 23.42 3.37
N GLY A 733 22.33 24.05 2.47
CA GLY A 733 23.38 25.00 2.79
C GLY A 733 24.42 24.48 3.78
N LYS A 734 24.72 25.25 4.83
CA LYS A 734 25.72 24.89 5.84
C LYS A 734 25.39 23.60 6.61
N ALA A 735 24.11 23.33 6.88
CA ALA A 735 23.71 22.11 7.56
C ALA A 735 24.00 20.86 6.73
N PHE A 736 23.68 20.88 5.43
CA PHE A 736 24.00 19.82 4.49
C PHE A 736 25.53 19.60 4.40
N GLY A 737 26.31 20.68 4.24
CA GLY A 737 27.77 20.59 4.16
C GLY A 737 28.39 19.95 5.41
N ASN A 738 27.93 20.31 6.60
CA ASN A 738 28.39 19.75 7.85
C ASN A 738 28.08 18.24 7.96
N LEU A 739 26.83 17.85 7.63
CA LEU A 739 26.41 16.45 7.65
C LEU A 739 27.18 15.60 6.62
N LYS A 740 27.38 16.12 5.41
CA LYS A 740 28.17 15.46 4.36
C LYS A 740 29.62 15.24 4.76
N ASN A 741 30.29 16.28 5.30
CA ASN A 741 31.66 16.16 5.75
C ASN A 741 31.79 15.15 6.90
N LYS A 742 30.86 15.16 7.84
CA LYS A 742 30.84 14.18 8.94
C LYS A 742 30.63 12.75 8.41
N ALA A 743 29.69 12.54 7.46
CA ALA A 743 29.49 11.24 6.83
C ALA A 743 30.76 10.78 6.09
N LYS A 744 31.42 11.69 5.33
CA LYS A 744 32.65 11.38 4.63
C LYS A 744 33.73 10.89 5.58
N GLN A 745 33.94 11.58 6.70
CA GLN A 745 34.94 11.19 7.69
C GLN A 745 34.61 9.80 8.26
N ILE A 746 33.35 9.57 8.66
CA ILE A 746 32.91 8.30 9.22
C ILE A 746 33.14 7.13 8.26
N ILE A 747 32.76 7.28 6.98
CA ILE A 747 32.87 6.21 6.00
C ILE A 747 34.33 5.94 5.62
N VAL A 748 35.16 6.99 5.50
CA VAL A 748 36.59 6.86 5.25
C VAL A 748 37.28 6.14 6.43
N ASP A 749 37.01 6.57 7.65
CA ASP A 749 37.57 5.95 8.87
C ASP A 749 37.16 4.48 9.01
N TYR A 750 35.93 4.15 8.66
CA TYR A 750 35.46 2.76 8.62
C TYR A 750 36.22 1.93 7.59
N ALA A 751 36.31 2.39 6.35
CA ALA A 751 37.00 1.66 5.26
C ALA A 751 38.49 1.45 5.54
N GLU A 752 39.14 2.37 6.24
CA GLU A 752 40.54 2.24 6.61
C GLU A 752 40.77 1.23 7.75
N ARG A 753 39.96 1.32 8.84
CA ARG A 753 40.17 0.50 10.04
C ARG A 753 39.59 -0.91 9.90
N HIS A 754 38.57 -1.09 9.07
CA HIS A 754 37.92 -2.37 8.83
C HIS A 754 38.12 -2.86 7.40
N ALA A 755 39.32 -2.68 6.89
CA ALA A 755 39.69 -3.09 5.55
C ALA A 755 39.48 -4.58 5.26
N ASP A 756 39.64 -5.43 6.28
CA ASP A 756 39.47 -6.88 6.18
C ASP A 756 38.02 -7.28 5.92
N ASP A 757 37.04 -6.45 6.29
CA ASP A 757 35.63 -6.71 6.02
C ASP A 757 35.35 -6.82 4.51
N PHE A 758 36.06 -6.03 3.68
CA PHE A 758 35.87 -6.05 2.23
C PHE A 758 36.29 -7.40 1.61
N SER A 759 37.35 -8.02 2.13
CA SER A 759 37.77 -9.36 1.67
C SER A 759 36.82 -10.48 2.14
N ARG A 760 36.12 -10.25 3.23
CA ARG A 760 35.12 -11.17 3.83
C ARG A 760 33.68 -10.89 3.38
N TYR A 761 33.47 -9.92 2.48
CA TYR A 761 32.15 -9.52 2.04
C TYR A 761 31.35 -10.66 1.42
N LEU A 762 30.16 -10.90 1.92
CA LEU A 762 29.24 -11.88 1.39
C LEU A 762 27.96 -11.21 0.86
N PHE A 763 27.27 -10.44 1.70
CA PHE A 763 26.06 -9.70 1.35
C PHE A 763 25.92 -8.42 2.18
N ALA A 764 25.28 -7.39 1.59
CA ALA A 764 24.83 -6.20 2.31
C ALA A 764 23.31 -6.02 2.12
N GLU A 765 22.63 -5.40 3.11
CA GLU A 765 21.19 -5.15 3.13
C GLU A 765 20.38 -6.41 2.79
N LYS A 766 20.65 -7.51 3.50
CA LYS A 766 20.06 -8.81 3.21
C LYS A 766 18.74 -9.00 3.94
N GLU A 767 17.64 -9.09 3.19
CA GLU A 767 16.30 -9.35 3.73
C GLU A 767 16.18 -10.79 4.23
N PHE A 768 15.42 -10.98 5.32
CA PHE A 768 15.00 -12.30 5.80
C PHE A 768 13.51 -12.28 6.16
N TYR A 769 12.92 -13.47 6.15
CA TYR A 769 11.51 -13.66 6.47
C TYR A 769 11.33 -14.93 7.29
N MET A 770 10.58 -14.83 8.39
CA MET A 770 10.22 -15.97 9.25
C MET A 770 8.72 -15.99 9.47
N THR A 771 8.13 -17.17 9.39
CA THR A 771 6.71 -17.38 9.69
C THR A 771 6.58 -18.11 11.03
N PHE A 772 5.90 -17.50 11.99
CA PHE A 772 5.50 -18.07 13.26
C PHE A 772 3.98 -18.29 13.31
N ASP A 773 3.51 -19.08 14.26
CA ASP A 773 2.06 -19.27 14.46
C ASP A 773 1.34 -17.95 14.80
N GLU A 774 2.00 -17.10 15.61
CA GLU A 774 1.45 -15.84 16.10
C GLU A 774 1.59 -14.68 15.10
N CYS A 775 2.67 -14.62 14.33
CA CYS A 775 2.96 -13.51 13.42
C CYS A 775 3.96 -13.92 12.36
N ASP A 776 3.99 -13.15 11.27
CA ASP A 776 5.10 -13.16 10.33
C ASP A 776 6.13 -12.11 10.76
N TYR A 777 7.42 -12.40 10.56
CA TYR A 777 8.50 -11.54 11.01
C TYR A 777 9.52 -11.33 9.89
N LYS A 778 9.78 -10.07 9.55
CA LYS A 778 10.69 -9.71 8.46
C LYS A 778 11.71 -8.66 8.92
N GLY A 779 12.93 -8.75 8.38
CA GLY A 779 13.96 -7.77 8.66
C GLY A 779 15.03 -7.72 7.58
N ILE A 780 15.97 -6.80 7.75
CA ILE A 780 17.09 -6.59 6.84
C ILE A 780 18.35 -6.55 7.71
N ALA A 781 19.34 -7.39 7.38
CA ALA A 781 20.64 -7.37 8.02
C ALA A 781 21.60 -6.51 7.19
N ASP A 782 22.26 -5.54 7.83
CA ASP A 782 23.07 -4.53 7.14
C ASP A 782 24.27 -5.14 6.39
N LEU A 783 25.03 -6.04 7.03
CA LEU A 783 26.23 -6.64 6.43
C LEU A 783 26.45 -8.06 6.93
N LEU A 784 26.70 -8.98 5.99
CA LEU A 784 27.11 -10.36 6.26
C LEU A 784 28.54 -10.58 5.78
N LEU A 785 29.39 -11.04 6.68
CA LEU A 785 30.81 -11.31 6.42
C LEU A 785 31.09 -12.82 6.54
N ASP A 786 31.76 -13.36 5.58
CA ASP A 786 32.20 -14.76 5.58
C ASP A 786 33.31 -15.01 6.61
N ILE A 787 33.23 -16.16 7.29
CA ILE A 787 34.30 -16.66 8.19
C ILE A 787 35.04 -17.83 7.52
N ASP A 788 34.29 -18.80 6.96
CA ASP A 788 34.89 -20.02 6.39
C ASP A 788 34.01 -20.71 5.32
N GLY A 789 33.16 -19.97 4.64
CA GLY A 789 32.23 -20.47 3.62
C GLY A 789 30.93 -21.08 4.15
N LYS A 790 30.82 -21.32 5.47
CA LYS A 790 29.61 -21.86 6.14
C LYS A 790 29.17 -21.03 7.34
N ARG A 791 30.15 -20.41 8.02
CA ARG A 791 29.94 -19.59 9.20
C ARG A 791 30.09 -18.13 8.84
N ILE A 792 29.23 -17.30 9.40
CA ILE A 792 29.21 -15.85 9.10
C ILE A 792 29.19 -15.00 10.35
N GLU A 793 29.64 -13.77 10.19
CA GLU A 793 29.42 -12.67 11.12
C GLU A 793 28.36 -11.73 10.57
N ILE A 794 27.37 -11.36 11.40
CA ILE A 794 26.41 -10.30 11.10
C ILE A 794 26.93 -9.00 11.72
N VAL A 795 27.03 -7.94 10.95
CA VAL A 795 27.41 -6.60 11.43
C VAL A 795 26.24 -5.65 11.17
N ASP A 796 25.75 -5.00 12.23
CA ASP A 796 24.71 -3.97 12.15
C ASP A 796 25.33 -2.60 12.43
N PHE A 797 25.08 -1.62 11.60
CA PHE A 797 25.64 -0.29 11.69
C PHE A 797 24.75 0.66 12.49
N LYS A 798 25.35 1.40 13.42
CA LYS A 798 24.64 2.42 14.20
C LYS A 798 25.34 3.77 14.11
N THR A 799 24.61 4.79 13.75
CA THR A 799 25.12 6.18 13.73
C THR A 799 25.07 6.88 15.08
N ARG A 800 24.52 6.21 16.12
CA ARG A 800 24.47 6.71 17.51
C ARG A 800 25.03 5.65 18.44
N THR A 801 25.70 6.07 19.50
CA THR A 801 26.15 5.17 20.58
C THR A 801 24.97 4.71 21.44
N GLY A 802 25.04 3.51 22.00
CA GLY A 802 24.02 2.92 22.85
C GLY A 802 24.56 1.78 23.70
N SER A 803 23.75 1.25 24.63
CA SER A 803 24.10 0.01 25.35
C SER A 803 23.97 -1.18 24.43
N ILE A 804 24.85 -2.19 24.55
CA ILE A 804 24.76 -3.44 23.80
C ILE A 804 23.42 -4.14 24.06
N THR A 805 22.95 -4.10 25.31
CA THR A 805 21.70 -4.71 25.73
C THR A 805 20.47 -4.18 24.96
N ASP A 806 20.52 -2.92 24.46
CA ASP A 806 19.45 -2.33 23.67
C ASP A 806 19.29 -3.02 22.28
N PHE A 807 20.32 -3.74 21.84
CA PHE A 807 20.39 -4.35 20.51
C PHE A 807 20.38 -5.89 20.54
N GLU A 808 20.43 -6.53 21.71
CA GLU A 808 20.45 -7.99 21.82
C GLU A 808 19.28 -8.66 21.10
N LEU A 809 18.06 -8.16 21.32
CA LEU A 809 16.85 -8.69 20.67
C LEU A 809 16.93 -8.56 19.14
N GLN A 810 17.39 -7.43 18.65
CA GLN A 810 17.53 -7.17 17.21
C GLN A 810 18.56 -8.13 16.60
N MET A 811 19.75 -8.24 17.19
CA MET A 811 20.83 -9.07 16.66
C MET A 811 20.49 -10.56 16.73
N GLN A 812 19.83 -11.00 17.82
CA GLN A 812 19.35 -12.37 17.94
C GLN A 812 18.27 -12.68 16.88
N SER A 813 17.37 -11.74 16.62
CA SER A 813 16.36 -11.94 15.56
C SER A 813 16.98 -11.95 14.16
N TYR A 814 18.04 -11.17 13.92
CA TYR A 814 18.80 -11.24 12.67
C TYR A 814 19.49 -12.59 12.51
N ALA A 815 20.15 -13.10 13.56
CA ALA A 815 20.78 -14.41 13.52
C ALA A 815 19.77 -15.50 13.16
N MET A 816 18.64 -15.55 13.87
CA MET A 816 17.55 -16.50 13.60
C MET A 816 17.01 -16.37 12.17
N GLY A 817 16.80 -15.13 11.72
CA GLY A 817 16.24 -14.86 10.40
C GLY A 817 17.17 -15.26 9.25
N ILE A 818 18.46 -14.93 9.37
CA ILE A 818 19.46 -15.28 8.36
C ILE A 818 19.72 -16.79 8.33
N GLU A 819 19.82 -17.44 9.51
CA GLU A 819 19.95 -18.90 9.57
C GLU A 819 18.74 -19.60 8.93
N SER A 820 17.53 -19.16 9.25
CA SER A 820 16.29 -19.72 8.70
C SER A 820 16.11 -19.47 7.22
N SER A 821 16.53 -18.31 6.72
CA SER A 821 16.28 -17.89 5.35
C SER A 821 17.39 -18.30 4.36
N TYR A 822 18.63 -18.49 4.84
CA TYR A 822 19.81 -18.70 3.99
C TYR A 822 20.69 -19.89 4.39
N GLY A 823 20.44 -20.52 5.56
CA GLY A 823 21.16 -21.71 6.02
C GLY A 823 22.61 -21.46 6.48
N PHE A 824 23.05 -20.21 6.54
CA PHE A 824 24.34 -19.88 7.15
C PHE A 824 24.27 -20.12 8.65
N LYS A 825 25.35 -20.60 9.23
CA LYS A 825 25.51 -20.59 10.68
C LYS A 825 26.05 -19.24 11.12
N VAL A 826 25.26 -18.51 11.91
CA VAL A 826 25.73 -17.24 12.48
C VAL A 826 26.58 -17.55 13.72
N GLU A 827 27.88 -17.30 13.61
CA GLU A 827 28.81 -17.51 14.71
C GLU A 827 29.06 -16.23 15.52
N LEU A 828 29.04 -15.09 14.85
CA LEU A 828 29.25 -13.79 15.45
C LEU A 828 28.15 -12.82 15.07
N ALA A 829 27.73 -12.02 16.02
CA ALA A 829 26.88 -10.87 15.82
C ALA A 829 27.53 -9.64 16.44
N SER A 830 27.63 -8.55 15.70
CA SER A 830 28.36 -7.36 16.10
C SER A 830 27.58 -6.09 15.79
N ILE A 831 27.61 -5.11 16.69
CA ILE A 831 27.18 -3.74 16.43
C ILE A 831 28.43 -2.90 16.15
N HIS A 832 28.40 -2.19 15.01
CA HIS A 832 29.43 -1.24 14.67
C HIS A 832 28.92 0.20 14.86
N PHE A 833 29.46 0.88 15.87
CA PHE A 833 29.14 2.30 16.15
C PHE A 833 29.98 3.19 15.23
N LEU A 834 29.38 3.65 14.14
CA LEU A 834 30.04 4.40 13.09
C LEU A 834 30.66 5.73 13.57
N THR A 835 30.08 6.37 14.59
CA THR A 835 30.57 7.65 15.14
C THR A 835 31.84 7.52 15.96
N THR A 836 32.05 6.40 16.64
CA THR A 836 33.25 6.08 17.43
C THR A 836 34.18 5.12 16.71
N ASN A 837 33.71 4.56 15.58
CA ASN A 837 34.37 3.51 14.82
C ASN A 837 34.75 2.29 15.68
N GLU A 838 33.89 1.92 16.64
CA GLU A 838 34.04 0.78 17.52
C GLU A 838 33.09 -0.34 17.14
N ARG A 839 33.60 -1.57 17.06
CA ARG A 839 32.81 -2.78 16.88
C ARG A 839 32.68 -3.54 18.19
N LYS A 840 31.44 -3.83 18.61
CA LYS A 840 31.16 -4.56 19.83
C LYS A 840 30.38 -5.83 19.53
N LYS A 841 30.85 -6.96 20.09
CA LYS A 841 30.17 -8.25 19.93
C LYS A 841 28.90 -8.27 20.78
N VAL A 842 27.87 -8.87 20.22
CA VAL A 842 26.59 -9.14 20.90
C VAL A 842 26.46 -10.65 21.07
N SER A 843 26.04 -11.07 22.24
CA SER A 843 25.83 -12.49 22.53
C SER A 843 24.65 -13.02 21.71
N ILE A 844 24.85 -14.19 21.11
CA ILE A 844 23.81 -14.98 20.46
C ILE A 844 23.87 -16.40 21.00
N SER A 845 22.71 -16.97 21.34
CA SER A 845 22.62 -18.34 21.84
C SER A 845 21.22 -18.91 21.63
N PRO A 846 21.05 -20.26 21.70
CA PRO A 846 19.73 -20.87 21.63
C PRO A 846 18.76 -20.37 22.70
N GLU A 847 19.25 -20.12 23.92
CA GLU A 847 18.46 -19.61 25.06
C GLU A 847 17.96 -18.18 24.78
N LEU A 848 18.83 -17.33 24.22
CA LEU A 848 18.46 -15.97 23.80
C LEU A 848 17.49 -16.01 22.61
N ALA A 849 17.62 -16.96 21.69
CA ALA A 849 16.69 -17.16 20.57
C ALA A 849 15.28 -17.46 21.09
N ASP A 850 15.15 -18.38 22.05
CA ASP A 850 13.86 -18.71 22.66
C ASP A 850 13.24 -17.54 23.43
N ARG A 851 14.07 -16.78 24.15
CA ARG A 851 13.63 -15.54 24.82
C ARG A 851 13.16 -14.50 23.82
N THR A 852 13.86 -14.35 22.72
CA THR A 852 13.51 -13.42 21.64
C THR A 852 12.18 -13.81 20.99
N LYS A 853 11.97 -15.09 20.67
CA LYS A 853 10.69 -15.62 20.16
C LYS A 853 9.54 -15.31 21.12
N LYS A 854 9.71 -15.63 22.42
CA LYS A 854 8.70 -15.34 23.45
C LYS A 854 8.37 -13.86 23.52
N THR A 855 9.37 -12.98 23.37
CA THR A 855 9.18 -11.52 23.36
C THR A 855 8.39 -11.07 22.12
N ILE A 856 8.76 -11.55 20.93
CA ILE A 856 8.03 -11.27 19.68
C ILE A 856 6.56 -11.71 19.80
N PHE A 857 6.31 -12.93 20.31
CA PHE A 857 4.94 -13.44 20.51
C PHE A 857 4.15 -12.63 21.53
N LYS A 858 4.79 -12.20 22.63
CA LYS A 858 4.14 -11.32 23.62
C LYS A 858 3.74 -10.00 23.00
N VAL A 859 4.62 -9.38 22.21
CA VAL A 859 4.34 -8.13 21.50
C VAL A 859 3.20 -8.34 20.50
N ALA A 860 3.25 -9.41 19.69
CA ALA A 860 2.20 -9.75 18.74
C ALA A 860 0.82 -9.92 19.41
N ARG A 861 0.77 -10.64 20.52
CA ARG A 861 -0.48 -10.82 21.31
C ARG A 861 -0.98 -9.50 21.90
N ASN A 862 -0.09 -8.69 22.45
CA ASN A 862 -0.47 -7.39 23.02
C ASN A 862 -1.03 -6.44 21.94
N ILE A 863 -0.42 -6.42 20.76
CA ILE A 863 -0.92 -5.62 19.63
C ILE A 863 -2.32 -6.10 19.23
N ARG A 864 -2.53 -7.42 19.08
CA ARG A 864 -3.83 -8.01 18.78
C ARG A 864 -4.90 -7.71 19.83
N SER A 865 -4.53 -7.74 21.10
CA SER A 865 -5.46 -7.41 22.19
C SER A 865 -5.61 -5.92 22.43
N MET A 866 -5.11 -5.07 21.54
CA MET A 866 -5.16 -3.59 21.63
C MET A 866 -4.59 -3.07 22.97
N ASN A 867 -3.56 -3.71 23.51
CA ASN A 867 -2.93 -3.35 24.78
C ASN A 867 -1.76 -2.40 24.57
N PHE A 868 -1.97 -1.10 24.78
CA PHE A 868 -0.99 -0.03 24.52
C PHE A 868 -0.83 0.89 25.75
N PRO A 869 -0.24 0.41 26.85
CA PRO A 869 0.00 1.26 28.03
C PRO A 869 0.97 2.40 27.75
N TYR A 870 0.87 3.48 28.49
CA TYR A 870 1.84 4.57 28.48
C TYR A 870 3.16 4.13 29.10
N SER A 871 4.28 4.73 28.62
CA SER A 871 5.56 4.59 29.31
C SER A 871 5.57 5.49 30.55
N ASP A 872 6.13 5.00 31.65
CA ASP A 872 6.42 5.72 32.90
C ASP A 872 7.78 6.46 32.87
N ASP A 873 8.60 6.23 31.84
CA ASP A 873 9.92 6.81 31.67
C ASP A 873 9.86 8.26 31.15
N VAL A 874 10.07 9.24 32.04
CA VAL A 874 10.09 10.67 31.74
C VAL A 874 11.14 11.02 30.68
N LEU A 875 12.32 10.38 30.69
CA LEU A 875 13.40 10.67 29.75
C LEU A 875 13.02 10.23 28.33
N LYS A 876 12.37 9.08 28.19
CA LYS A 876 11.84 8.60 26.93
C LYS A 876 10.72 9.51 26.41
N CYS A 877 9.81 9.95 27.30
CA CYS A 877 8.72 10.86 26.96
C CYS A 877 9.24 12.22 26.48
N ASN A 878 10.31 12.77 27.07
CA ASN A 878 10.89 14.05 26.65
C ASN A 878 11.54 13.99 25.26
N LYS A 879 11.99 12.82 24.82
CA LYS A 879 12.57 12.59 23.49
C LYS A 879 11.53 12.13 22.46
N CYS A 880 10.28 11.89 22.86
CA CYS A 880 9.23 11.37 22.00
C CYS A 880 8.78 12.42 20.98
N ASP A 881 8.58 11.98 19.73
CA ASP A 881 8.11 12.83 18.63
C ASP A 881 6.68 13.37 18.87
N PHE A 882 5.86 12.60 19.58
CA PHE A 882 4.45 12.90 19.86
C PHE A 882 4.22 13.56 21.22
N LYS A 883 5.30 13.94 21.93
CA LYS A 883 5.21 14.56 23.28
C LYS A 883 4.30 15.78 23.38
N VAL A 884 4.06 16.46 22.26
CA VAL A 884 3.27 17.71 22.23
C VAL A 884 1.80 17.43 22.53
N PHE A 885 1.26 16.33 22.04
CA PHE A 885 -0.17 15.98 22.13
C PHE A 885 -0.45 14.61 22.78
N CYS A 886 0.58 13.87 23.20
CA CYS A 886 0.42 12.56 23.83
C CYS A 886 -0.21 12.67 25.24
N PRO A 887 -1.33 11.97 25.52
CA PRO A 887 -1.96 11.95 26.85
C PRO A 887 -1.08 11.43 27.97
N GLY A 888 -0.25 10.40 27.70
CA GLY A 888 0.62 9.78 28.68
C GLY A 888 1.60 10.73 29.36
N ARG A 889 1.98 11.83 28.70
CA ARG A 889 2.85 12.85 29.28
C ARG A 889 2.22 13.56 30.48
N LEU A 890 0.90 13.79 30.48
CA LEU A 890 0.21 14.40 31.62
C LEU A 890 0.10 13.44 32.81
N VAL A 891 -0.08 12.15 32.54
CA VAL A 891 -0.11 11.10 33.58
C VAL A 891 1.24 11.04 34.29
N VAL A 892 2.32 10.91 33.56
CA VAL A 892 3.69 10.86 34.11
C VAL A 892 4.07 12.12 34.88
N ALA A 893 3.66 13.31 34.38
CA ALA A 893 3.91 14.59 35.06
C ALA A 893 3.10 14.74 36.38
N ARG A 894 1.93 14.13 36.46
CA ARG A 894 1.12 14.10 37.69
C ARG A 894 1.74 13.12 38.72
N GLU A 895 2.13 11.94 38.32
CA GLU A 895 2.74 10.92 39.20
C GLU A 895 4.10 11.39 39.76
N SER A 896 4.96 12.02 38.96
CA SER A 896 6.23 12.59 39.44
C SER A 896 6.06 13.72 40.48
N ARG A 897 4.96 14.49 40.41
CA ARG A 897 4.63 15.48 41.43
C ARG A 897 4.10 14.87 42.75
N TRP A 898 3.53 13.66 42.72
CA TRP A 898 3.09 12.94 43.91
C TRP A 898 4.24 12.25 44.61
N GLN A 899 5.26 11.77 43.89
CA GLN A 899 6.46 11.15 44.46
C GLN A 899 7.46 12.18 45.03
N SER A 900 7.32 13.47 44.65
CA SER A 900 8.16 14.57 45.16
C SER A 900 7.50 15.35 46.32
N LYS A 901 6.30 14.96 46.75
CA LYS A 901 5.64 15.38 47.99
C LYS A 901 5.66 14.25 49.02
#